data_562dd415f2a99a32eed4fe23318d9b55
#
_entry.id   562dd415f2a99a32eed4fe23318d9b55
#
_cell.length_a   1.000
_cell.length_b   1.000
_cell.length_c   1.000
_cell.angle_alpha   90.00
_cell.angle_beta   90.00
_cell.angle_gamma   90.00
#
_symmetry.space_group_name_H-M   'P 1'
#
loop_
_entity.id
_entity.type
_entity.pdbx_description
1 polymer ?
#
loop_
_entity_poly.entity_id
_entity_poly.type
_entity_poly.pdbx_seq_one_letter_code
_entity_poly.pdbx_strand_id
1 'polypeptide(L)'
;MKSSSQDRPRTRACSLVVLLAGAGWAAGAAAHKDDVKAPTVHVIGHYETGIGTSDAASEGGVTSKRIETRPLLRTGELIELVPGMIVTQHSGDGKANQYFLRGYNLDHGTDFALWVDGMPVNMPTHGHGQGYADINFVIPELVSRVGFRKGPYFAEEGDFSSAGVARLRYFDKLPEGIATVTLGSNNFRRGVIANSTEFASGNLLYALELAGNNGPWDLDQKLRKLNAVLRYSQGTERDGFSFTAMAYESKWNATDQIPQRAVDQGLIGLYGNLDPTDGGRTSRYSASFSGAKPAGPGTLRVDSYLINYGLDLWSNFTYFAANPTTGDQFQQTDRRTVYGFNPSYAVVTPMFGLDTVTTIGVQSRYDDIRRVALYDSQARTITGTTREDAVRQMSVGLYLQNSAQWTSWFRTLAGARVDHYRFDVNSNVALNSGKRTDTLASPKLSLIFGPWAKTEYFVNAGYGFHSNDARGTVIRVDPKDINTLVDRVKPLVRTRGAEVGVRTEIIPGVQSSLALWGLKQDSELLFVGDAGTTEASFPSQRRGVEWINYMRPVDWMLIDAELAVTRARFKDNPAGDRIPGAVERVATLGVTIDGFGPWYGALQVRHFGPRPLIEDNSVRSQGTTIANLRFGYTIEKNLRVHLDVLNLLGSRRDDITYFYGSCLRNEVGVVPECPPAGGGDGVNDRHFHPVEPRQLRVSIIGRF
;
A
#
# COMPACT_ATOMS: atom_id res chain seq x y z
N MET A 1 -59.80 -16.60 11.95
CA MET A 1 -59.95 -16.47 10.49
C MET A 1 -59.18 -15.23 10.01
N LYS A 2 -58.31 -15.41 9.09
CA LYS A 2 -57.44 -14.56 8.27
C LYS A 2 -55.95 -14.63 8.65
N SER A 3 -55.26 -15.29 7.74
CA SER A 3 -53.87 -15.65 7.66
C SER A 3 -52.93 -14.44 7.46
N SER A 4 -51.83 -14.43 8.19
CA SER A 4 -50.67 -13.57 7.91
C SER A 4 -49.68 -14.33 7.04
N SER A 5 -49.45 -13.85 5.83
CA SER A 5 -48.43 -14.34 4.92
C SER A 5 -47.05 -13.83 5.35
N GLN A 6 -46.16 -14.76 5.63
CA GLN A 6 -44.71 -14.49 5.77
C GLN A 6 -44.10 -14.25 4.40
N ASP A 7 -43.58 -13.04 4.17
CA ASP A 7 -42.70 -12.74 3.05
C ASP A 7 -41.28 -13.21 3.36
N ARG A 8 -40.85 -14.24 2.64
CA ARG A 8 -39.44 -14.65 2.57
C ARG A 8 -38.68 -13.76 1.57
N PRO A 9 -37.49 -13.24 1.90
CA PRO A 9 -36.71 -12.52 0.91
C PRO A 9 -36.17 -13.49 -0.15
N ARG A 10 -36.55 -13.24 -1.40
CA ARG A 10 -36.01 -13.92 -2.59
C ARG A 10 -34.56 -13.52 -2.79
N THR A 11 -33.65 -14.45 -2.58
CA THR A 11 -32.28 -14.38 -3.08
C THR A 11 -32.31 -14.28 -4.61
N ARG A 12 -32.01 -13.08 -5.13
CA ARG A 12 -31.71 -12.92 -6.56
C ARG A 12 -30.28 -13.42 -6.78
N ALA A 13 -30.15 -14.56 -7.42
CA ALA A 13 -28.91 -15.01 -8.04
C ALA A 13 -28.50 -13.96 -9.10
N CYS A 14 -27.40 -13.26 -8.88
CA CYS A 14 -26.76 -12.43 -9.89
C CYS A 14 -26.11 -13.38 -10.92
N SER A 15 -26.76 -13.54 -12.06
CA SER A 15 -26.15 -14.19 -13.23
C SER A 15 -25.01 -13.30 -13.71
N LEU A 16 -23.78 -13.75 -13.53
CA LEU A 16 -22.57 -13.13 -14.06
C LEU A 16 -22.57 -13.36 -15.59
N VAL A 17 -23.05 -12.39 -16.37
CA VAL A 17 -22.85 -12.38 -17.82
C VAL A 17 -21.45 -11.86 -18.10
N VAL A 18 -20.51 -12.78 -18.31
CA VAL A 18 -19.19 -12.48 -18.84
C VAL A 18 -19.38 -12.22 -20.34
N LEU A 19 -19.45 -10.96 -20.74
CA LEU A 19 -19.29 -10.55 -22.13
C LEU A 19 -17.83 -10.73 -22.53
N LEU A 20 -17.52 -11.93 -23.04
CA LEU A 20 -16.30 -12.19 -23.80
C LEU A 20 -16.42 -11.43 -25.12
N ALA A 21 -15.80 -10.24 -25.21
CA ALA A 21 -15.52 -9.59 -26.49
C ALA A 21 -14.46 -10.43 -27.21
N GLY A 22 -14.91 -11.46 -27.92
CA GLY A 22 -14.12 -12.25 -28.84
C GLY A 22 -13.84 -11.43 -30.10
N ALA A 23 -12.89 -10.51 -30.05
CA ALA A 23 -12.30 -9.94 -31.27
C ALA A 23 -11.35 -10.97 -31.85
N GLY A 24 -11.68 -11.53 -33.01
CA GLY A 24 -10.87 -12.50 -33.71
C GLY A 24 -9.47 -11.99 -34.00
N TRP A 25 -8.49 -12.68 -33.48
CA TRP A 25 -7.08 -12.45 -33.68
C TRP A 25 -6.64 -13.29 -34.92
N ALA A 26 -6.81 -12.74 -36.13
CA ALA A 26 -6.26 -13.35 -37.32
C ALA A 26 -4.78 -13.03 -37.45
N ALA A 27 -3.96 -14.07 -37.54
CA ALA A 27 -2.52 -13.99 -37.70
C ALA A 27 -2.13 -13.47 -39.09
N GLY A 28 -1.33 -12.42 -39.12
CA GLY A 28 -0.55 -11.98 -40.29
C GLY A 28 0.90 -11.84 -39.84
N ALA A 29 1.71 -12.86 -40.09
CA ALA A 29 3.15 -12.79 -39.82
C ALA A 29 3.84 -12.03 -40.97
N ALA A 30 4.33 -10.81 -40.67
CA ALA A 30 5.35 -10.14 -41.46
C ALA A 30 6.62 -10.06 -40.64
N ALA A 31 7.69 -10.72 -41.12
CA ALA A 31 9.00 -10.67 -40.50
C ALA A 31 9.57 -9.25 -40.56
N HIS A 32 9.81 -8.63 -39.42
CA HIS A 32 10.53 -7.37 -39.32
C HIS A 32 11.97 -7.65 -38.83
N LYS A 33 12.91 -7.18 -39.61
CA LYS A 33 14.34 -7.08 -39.25
C LYS A 33 14.53 -5.88 -38.36
N ASP A 34 15.50 -6.06 -37.46
CA ASP A 34 16.11 -5.12 -36.51
C ASP A 34 15.39 -5.00 -35.17
N ASP A 35 15.85 -5.92 -34.28
CA ASP A 35 15.65 -5.84 -32.86
C ASP A 35 16.35 -4.59 -32.29
N VAL A 36 15.56 -3.55 -31.95
CA VAL A 36 16.00 -2.59 -30.92
C VAL A 36 16.12 -3.39 -29.64
N LYS A 37 17.34 -3.78 -29.29
CA LYS A 37 17.63 -4.47 -28.03
C LYS A 37 17.18 -3.58 -26.90
N ALA A 38 16.08 -3.95 -26.26
CA ALA A 38 15.77 -3.41 -24.93
C ALA A 38 17.03 -3.60 -24.06
N PRO A 39 17.38 -2.63 -23.21
CA PRO A 39 18.53 -2.76 -22.34
C PRO A 39 18.41 -4.07 -21.55
N THR A 40 19.48 -4.86 -21.60
CA THR A 40 19.52 -6.14 -20.88
C THR A 40 19.55 -5.83 -19.39
N VAL A 41 18.45 -6.10 -18.70
CA VAL A 41 18.40 -5.96 -17.24
C VAL A 41 19.37 -6.99 -16.65
N HIS A 42 20.47 -6.53 -16.10
CA HIS A 42 21.38 -7.37 -15.33
C HIS A 42 20.72 -7.66 -13.98
N VAL A 43 20.06 -8.81 -13.87
CA VAL A 43 19.48 -9.30 -12.61
C VAL A 43 20.65 -9.76 -11.73
N ILE A 44 21.04 -8.95 -10.77
CA ILE A 44 21.89 -9.40 -9.67
C ILE A 44 20.98 -10.14 -8.69
N GLY A 45 20.67 -11.38 -8.98
CA GLY A 45 19.95 -12.38 -8.20
C GLY A 45 18.79 -11.93 -7.27
N HIS A 46 18.98 -10.94 -6.41
CA HIS A 46 18.02 -10.45 -5.42
C HIS A 46 17.44 -9.07 -5.76
N TYR A 47 18.16 -8.24 -6.53
CA TYR A 47 17.79 -6.86 -6.89
C TYR A 47 17.90 -6.63 -8.39
N GLU A 48 17.02 -5.79 -8.91
CA GLU A 48 16.98 -5.33 -10.30
C GLU A 48 17.19 -3.82 -10.33
N THR A 49 18.44 -3.38 -10.25
CA THR A 49 18.83 -1.97 -10.12
C THR A 49 20.08 -1.63 -10.91
N GLY A 50 20.33 -2.33 -12.03
CA GLY A 50 21.58 -2.20 -12.80
C GLY A 50 21.80 -0.80 -13.40
N ILE A 51 23.09 -0.48 -13.66
CA ILE A 51 23.51 0.69 -14.43
C ILE A 51 22.95 0.60 -15.85
N GLY A 52 22.42 1.70 -16.39
CA GLY A 52 21.85 1.76 -17.74
C GLY A 52 20.38 1.39 -17.83
N THR A 53 19.72 1.01 -16.73
CA THR A 53 18.36 0.49 -16.74
C THR A 53 17.33 1.33 -15.98
N SER A 54 17.77 2.28 -15.15
CA SER A 54 16.91 3.12 -14.33
C SER A 54 16.86 4.56 -14.83
N ASP A 55 15.75 5.24 -14.64
CA ASP A 55 15.54 6.63 -15.03
C ASP A 55 15.56 7.59 -13.82
N ALA A 56 15.71 7.04 -12.59
CA ALA A 56 15.93 7.80 -11.36
C ALA A 56 16.85 7.03 -10.41
N ALA A 57 17.59 7.75 -9.54
CA ALA A 57 18.42 7.11 -8.52
C ALA A 57 17.57 6.34 -7.49
N SER A 58 16.34 6.77 -7.28
CA SER A 58 15.36 6.19 -6.34
C SER A 58 14.38 5.20 -6.99
N GLU A 59 14.70 4.66 -8.16
CA GLU A 59 13.98 3.58 -8.84
C GLU A 59 14.71 2.25 -8.66
N GLY A 60 13.97 1.14 -8.57
CA GLY A 60 14.55 -0.19 -8.49
C GLY A 60 13.53 -1.32 -8.44
N GLY A 61 14.02 -2.52 -8.23
CA GLY A 61 13.20 -3.72 -8.10
C GLY A 61 13.86 -4.79 -7.24
N VAL A 62 13.03 -5.65 -6.68
CA VAL A 62 13.40 -6.76 -5.81
C VAL A 62 12.77 -8.03 -6.36
N THR A 63 13.53 -9.12 -6.44
CA THR A 63 13.08 -10.40 -6.97
C THR A 63 12.49 -11.32 -5.88
N SER A 64 11.82 -12.39 -6.29
CA SER A 64 11.31 -13.44 -5.39
C SER A 64 12.37 -14.03 -4.46
N LYS A 65 13.63 -14.15 -4.88
CA LYS A 65 14.72 -14.63 -4.03
C LYS A 65 14.89 -13.83 -2.74
N ARG A 66 14.73 -12.50 -2.82
CA ARG A 66 14.79 -11.64 -1.65
C ARG A 66 13.55 -11.80 -0.77
N ILE A 67 12.38 -12.02 -1.38
CA ILE A 67 11.12 -12.26 -0.68
C ILE A 67 11.19 -13.58 0.10
N GLU A 68 11.67 -14.66 -0.52
CA GLU A 68 11.78 -15.99 0.09
C GLU A 68 12.68 -15.99 1.34
N THR A 69 13.74 -15.21 1.36
CA THR A 69 14.70 -15.19 2.48
C THR A 69 14.30 -14.25 3.60
N ARG A 70 13.41 -13.26 3.34
CA ARG A 70 13.02 -12.24 4.32
C ARG A 70 12.02 -12.81 5.35
N PRO A 71 12.30 -12.71 6.68
CA PRO A 71 11.29 -12.99 7.69
C PRO A 71 10.21 -11.88 7.66
N LEU A 72 8.94 -12.27 7.56
CA LEU A 72 7.79 -11.36 7.53
C LEU A 72 6.89 -11.65 8.74
N LEU A 73 6.60 -10.63 9.54
CA LEU A 73 5.61 -10.72 10.59
C LEU A 73 4.19 -10.73 9.98
N ARG A 74 3.97 -9.82 8.99
CA ARG A 74 2.68 -9.59 8.30
C ARG A 74 2.88 -9.46 6.79
N THR A 75 1.85 -9.75 6.01
CA THR A 75 1.88 -9.57 4.53
C THR A 75 2.22 -8.14 4.13
N GLY A 76 1.74 -7.13 4.89
CA GLY A 76 2.02 -5.72 4.61
C GLY A 76 3.49 -5.35 4.59
N GLU A 77 4.35 -6.09 5.32
CA GLU A 77 5.80 -5.85 5.34
C GLU A 77 6.51 -6.17 4.01
N LEU A 78 5.81 -6.76 3.03
CA LEU A 78 6.31 -6.83 1.65
C LEU A 78 6.63 -5.45 1.07
N ILE A 79 5.92 -4.41 1.50
CA ILE A 79 6.15 -3.04 1.01
C ILE A 79 7.42 -2.43 1.62
N GLU A 80 7.95 -2.95 2.72
CA GLU A 80 9.28 -2.55 3.22
C GLU A 80 10.45 -3.02 2.34
N LEU A 81 10.17 -3.74 1.25
CA LEU A 81 11.14 -3.96 0.17
C LEU A 81 11.38 -2.68 -0.65
N VAL A 82 10.54 -1.66 -0.51
CA VAL A 82 10.79 -0.30 -1.01
C VAL A 82 11.71 0.41 -0.02
N PRO A 83 12.92 0.81 -0.40
CA PRO A 83 13.89 1.42 0.50
C PRO A 83 13.35 2.65 1.23
N GLY A 84 13.54 2.72 2.54
CA GLY A 84 13.06 3.81 3.39
C GLY A 84 11.58 3.74 3.78
N MET A 85 10.84 2.71 3.34
CA MET A 85 9.48 2.45 3.76
C MET A 85 9.44 1.82 5.15
N ILE A 86 8.53 2.30 5.99
CA ILE A 86 8.18 1.69 7.28
C ILE A 86 6.71 1.29 7.26
N VAL A 87 6.44 0.08 7.71
CA VAL A 87 5.10 -0.49 7.82
C VAL A 87 4.80 -0.77 9.28
N THR A 88 3.69 -0.23 9.79
CA THR A 88 3.25 -0.40 11.18
C THR A 88 1.81 -0.91 11.24
N GLN A 89 1.37 -1.29 12.43
CA GLN A 89 -0.03 -1.67 12.67
C GLN A 89 -0.55 -0.96 13.91
N HIS A 90 -1.79 -0.44 13.85
CA HIS A 90 -2.45 0.23 14.96
C HIS A 90 -3.75 -0.47 15.41
N SER A 91 -4.02 -1.64 14.87
CA SER A 91 -5.24 -2.41 15.13
C SER A 91 -4.97 -3.89 14.84
N GLY A 92 -6.01 -4.69 14.60
CA GLY A 92 -5.86 -6.12 14.30
C GLY A 92 -5.27 -6.44 12.93
N ASP A 93 -4.70 -7.63 12.79
CA ASP A 93 -3.97 -8.11 11.60
C ASP A 93 -4.79 -8.15 10.30
N GLY A 94 -6.11 -8.14 10.37
CA GLY A 94 -6.96 -8.13 9.17
C GLY A 94 -7.22 -6.75 8.57
N LYS A 95 -6.79 -5.66 9.23
CA LYS A 95 -6.86 -4.29 8.75
C LYS A 95 -5.62 -3.96 7.91
N ALA A 96 -5.74 -3.02 6.96
CA ALA A 96 -4.57 -2.49 6.25
C ALA A 96 -3.53 -1.95 7.22
N ASN A 97 -2.26 -2.12 6.87
CA ASN A 97 -1.16 -1.52 7.61
C ASN A 97 -1.10 -0.01 7.37
N GLN A 98 -0.41 0.68 8.25
CA GLN A 98 -0.05 2.08 8.07
C GLN A 98 1.36 2.19 7.49
N TYR A 99 1.55 3.12 6.55
CA TYR A 99 2.77 3.25 5.76
C TYR A 99 3.41 4.62 5.97
N PHE A 100 4.76 4.66 6.02
CA PHE A 100 5.54 5.90 6.14
C PHE A 100 6.68 5.90 5.12
N LEU A 101 6.76 6.96 4.32
CA LEU A 101 7.83 7.15 3.33
C LEU A 101 8.10 8.63 3.10
N ARG A 102 9.35 9.05 2.98
CA ARG A 102 9.75 10.44 2.66
C ARG A 102 9.07 11.49 3.54
N GLY A 103 8.87 11.19 4.84
CA GLY A 103 8.21 12.09 5.79
C GLY A 103 6.71 12.26 5.57
N TYR A 104 6.09 11.44 4.74
CA TYR A 104 4.64 11.26 4.73
C TYR A 104 4.24 10.29 5.84
N ASN A 105 3.21 10.65 6.57
CA ASN A 105 2.30 9.70 7.17
C ASN A 105 1.29 9.37 6.06
N LEU A 106 1.47 8.24 5.40
CA LEU A 106 0.65 7.83 4.25
C LEU A 106 -0.70 7.27 4.70
N ASP A 107 -0.95 7.30 6.03
CA ASP A 107 -2.06 6.57 6.62
C ASP A 107 -2.08 5.13 6.09
N HIS A 108 -3.14 4.71 5.42
CA HIS A 108 -3.22 3.38 4.81
C HIS A 108 -2.92 3.37 3.31
N GLY A 109 -2.27 4.41 2.75
CA GLY A 109 -1.84 4.39 1.34
C GLY A 109 -1.94 5.72 0.57
N THR A 110 -2.39 6.83 1.18
CA THR A 110 -2.39 8.14 0.53
C THR A 110 -0.98 8.51 0.07
N ASP A 111 -0.86 9.11 -1.13
CA ASP A 111 0.41 9.52 -1.75
C ASP A 111 1.44 8.41 -2.07
N PHE A 112 1.07 7.15 -1.89
CA PHE A 112 1.87 6.00 -2.32
C PHE A 112 1.00 5.01 -3.09
N ALA A 113 1.19 4.93 -4.42
CA ALA A 113 0.39 4.06 -5.28
C ALA A 113 0.85 2.61 -5.18
N LEU A 114 -0.06 1.70 -4.86
CA LEU A 114 0.18 0.27 -4.81
C LEU A 114 -0.56 -0.44 -5.94
N TRP A 115 0.16 -1.34 -6.63
CA TRP A 115 -0.39 -2.16 -7.70
C TRP A 115 -0.06 -3.62 -7.49
N VAL A 116 -1.01 -4.49 -7.72
CA VAL A 116 -0.81 -5.94 -7.71
C VAL A 116 -1.34 -6.49 -9.02
N ASP A 117 -0.45 -7.05 -9.82
CA ASP A 117 -0.78 -7.74 -11.08
C ASP A 117 -1.68 -6.93 -12.01
N GLY A 118 -1.32 -5.64 -12.25
CA GLY A 118 -2.07 -4.70 -13.09
C GLY A 118 -3.29 -4.03 -12.45
N MET A 119 -3.65 -4.42 -11.22
CA MET A 119 -4.76 -3.82 -10.47
C MET A 119 -4.27 -2.79 -9.45
N PRO A 120 -4.90 -1.60 -9.34
CA PRO A 120 -4.63 -0.69 -8.25
C PRO A 120 -5.18 -1.25 -6.93
N VAL A 121 -4.45 -1.02 -5.85
CA VAL A 121 -4.86 -1.40 -4.49
C VAL A 121 -5.56 -0.23 -3.79
N ASN A 122 -5.03 0.98 -3.94
CA ASN A 122 -5.55 2.19 -3.29
C ASN A 122 -7.02 2.47 -3.63
N MET A 123 -7.79 2.83 -2.62
CA MET A 123 -9.19 3.24 -2.75
C MET A 123 -9.32 4.73 -2.39
N PRO A 124 -9.49 5.65 -3.39
CA PRO A 124 -9.49 7.09 -3.16
C PRO A 124 -10.51 7.54 -2.12
N THR A 125 -11.78 7.22 -2.32
CA THR A 125 -12.83 7.36 -1.31
C THR A 125 -12.96 6.05 -0.56
N HIS A 126 -12.92 6.05 0.78
CA HIS A 126 -13.06 4.80 1.54
C HIS A 126 -13.64 5.05 2.94
N GLY A 127 -14.36 4.05 3.47
CA GLY A 127 -15.03 4.14 4.77
C GLY A 127 -14.08 4.41 5.94
N HIS A 128 -12.86 3.87 5.90
CA HIS A 128 -11.88 4.05 6.96
C HIS A 128 -10.99 5.28 6.74
N GLY A 129 -10.40 5.43 5.55
CA GLY A 129 -9.50 6.54 5.25
C GLY A 129 -9.22 6.63 3.76
N GLN A 130 -8.91 7.84 3.29
CA GLN A 130 -8.59 8.14 1.91
C GLN A 130 -7.37 7.32 1.44
N GLY A 131 -7.42 6.79 0.21
CA GLY A 131 -6.30 6.06 -0.37
C GLY A 131 -6.07 4.67 0.21
N TYR A 132 -7.00 4.14 1.00
CA TYR A 132 -6.88 2.86 1.71
C TYR A 132 -6.33 1.74 0.83
N ALA A 133 -5.20 1.16 1.22
CA ALA A 133 -4.47 0.14 0.48
C ALA A 133 -4.16 -1.08 1.36
N ASP A 134 -5.05 -2.04 1.34
CA ASP A 134 -4.87 -3.34 1.99
C ASP A 134 -4.25 -4.34 1.01
N ILE A 135 -3.11 -4.94 1.37
CA ILE A 135 -2.45 -6.01 0.61
C ILE A 135 -2.52 -7.39 1.29
N ASN A 136 -3.35 -7.57 2.31
CA ASN A 136 -3.51 -8.87 2.98
C ASN A 136 -4.02 -9.98 2.05
N PHE A 137 -4.58 -9.63 0.89
CA PHE A 137 -4.98 -10.56 -0.17
C PHE A 137 -3.81 -11.13 -0.99
N VAL A 138 -2.59 -10.64 -0.80
CA VAL A 138 -1.40 -11.13 -1.52
C VAL A 138 -0.86 -12.38 -0.83
N ILE A 139 -0.56 -13.40 -1.63
CA ILE A 139 0.21 -14.59 -1.20
C ILE A 139 1.67 -14.32 -1.56
N PRO A 140 2.58 -14.09 -0.59
CA PRO A 140 3.96 -13.68 -0.84
C PRO A 140 4.74 -14.63 -1.76
N GLU A 141 4.49 -15.92 -1.66
CA GLU A 141 5.14 -16.97 -2.47
C GLU A 141 4.84 -16.87 -3.97
N LEU A 142 3.78 -16.16 -4.35
CA LEU A 142 3.42 -15.94 -5.76
C LEU A 142 4.08 -14.70 -6.35
N VAL A 143 4.70 -13.84 -5.53
CA VAL A 143 5.29 -12.59 -5.99
C VAL A 143 6.65 -12.86 -6.63
N SER A 144 6.73 -12.69 -7.94
CA SER A 144 7.98 -12.83 -8.71
C SER A 144 8.89 -11.60 -8.55
N ARG A 145 8.27 -10.42 -8.41
CA ARG A 145 8.97 -9.12 -8.40
C ARG A 145 8.16 -8.05 -7.66
N VAL A 146 8.87 -7.17 -6.95
CA VAL A 146 8.38 -5.90 -6.46
C VAL A 146 9.21 -4.79 -7.12
N GLY A 147 8.63 -4.07 -8.07
CA GLY A 147 9.25 -2.87 -8.65
C GLY A 147 8.81 -1.63 -7.88
N PHE A 148 9.70 -0.65 -7.73
CA PHE A 148 9.38 0.60 -7.06
C PHE A 148 9.99 1.81 -7.76
N ARG A 149 9.30 2.95 -7.67
CA ARG A 149 9.72 4.27 -8.11
C ARG A 149 9.33 5.28 -7.06
N LYS A 150 10.22 6.22 -6.72
CA LYS A 150 9.90 7.25 -5.74
C LYS A 150 9.89 8.63 -6.38
N GLY A 151 8.91 9.45 -5.98
CA GLY A 151 8.69 10.78 -6.54
C GLY A 151 7.88 10.79 -7.84
N PRO A 152 7.35 11.97 -8.24
CA PRO A 152 6.39 12.11 -9.31
C PRO A 152 7.05 12.32 -10.70
N TYR A 153 7.99 11.47 -11.09
CA TYR A 153 8.84 11.71 -12.28
C TYR A 153 8.42 10.93 -13.53
N PHE A 154 7.48 10.00 -13.45
CA PHE A 154 7.08 9.08 -14.52
C PHE A 154 5.67 9.40 -15.02
N ALA A 155 5.48 9.59 -16.33
CA ALA A 155 4.19 10.02 -16.89
C ALA A 155 3.07 8.96 -16.76
N GLU A 156 3.42 7.69 -16.74
CA GLU A 156 2.47 6.60 -16.49
C GLU A 156 1.95 6.52 -15.05
N GLU A 157 2.64 7.17 -14.10
CA GLU A 157 2.24 7.18 -12.69
C GLU A 157 1.32 8.38 -12.41
N GLY A 158 0.09 8.07 -11.96
CA GLY A 158 -0.99 9.03 -11.72
C GLY A 158 -1.27 9.27 -10.25
N ASP A 159 -2.51 9.00 -9.88
CA ASP A 159 -3.03 9.23 -8.53
C ASP A 159 -2.21 8.52 -7.44
N PHE A 160 -2.06 9.17 -6.29
CA PHE A 160 -1.28 8.70 -5.12
C PHE A 160 0.21 8.44 -5.36
N SER A 161 0.81 8.88 -6.47
CA SER A 161 2.22 8.59 -6.79
C SER A 161 3.21 9.66 -6.31
N SER A 162 2.81 10.60 -5.44
CA SER A 162 3.64 11.72 -4.99
C SER A 162 4.88 11.28 -4.21
N ALA A 163 4.73 10.40 -3.23
CA ALA A 163 5.85 9.82 -2.50
C ALA A 163 6.51 8.69 -3.29
N GLY A 164 5.73 7.91 -4.02
CA GLY A 164 6.21 6.82 -4.87
C GLY A 164 5.14 5.82 -5.26
N VAL A 165 5.62 4.74 -5.87
CA VAL A 165 4.80 3.64 -6.39
C VAL A 165 5.49 2.32 -6.08
N ALA A 166 4.73 1.29 -5.74
CA ALA A 166 5.18 -0.09 -5.78
C ALA A 166 4.26 -0.96 -6.64
N ARG A 167 4.86 -1.84 -7.44
CA ARG A 167 4.19 -2.76 -8.34
C ARG A 167 4.61 -4.19 -8.03
N LEU A 168 3.69 -4.98 -7.51
CA LEU A 168 3.88 -6.40 -7.24
C LEU A 168 3.38 -7.18 -8.46
N ARG A 169 4.23 -8.08 -8.98
CA ARG A 169 3.87 -8.99 -10.08
C ARG A 169 3.89 -10.41 -9.59
N TYR A 170 2.94 -11.21 -10.02
CA TYR A 170 2.92 -12.65 -9.80
C TYR A 170 3.76 -13.40 -10.85
N PHE A 171 4.16 -14.61 -10.53
CA PHE A 171 4.72 -15.53 -11.51
C PHE A 171 3.67 -15.87 -12.57
N ASP A 172 4.10 -15.99 -13.82
CA ASP A 172 3.29 -16.61 -14.89
C ASP A 172 3.31 -18.14 -14.77
N LYS A 173 4.46 -18.69 -14.39
CA LYS A 173 4.68 -20.10 -14.07
C LYS A 173 5.60 -20.18 -12.84
N LEU A 174 5.18 -20.88 -11.81
CA LEU A 174 6.05 -21.16 -10.68
C LEU A 174 7.21 -22.06 -11.13
N PRO A 175 8.45 -21.81 -10.65
CA PRO A 175 9.57 -22.69 -10.94
C PRO A 175 9.34 -24.13 -10.47
N GLU A 176 8.68 -24.28 -9.32
CA GLU A 176 8.32 -25.55 -8.68
C GLU A 176 7.00 -25.37 -7.92
N GLY A 177 6.23 -26.44 -7.75
CA GLY A 177 5.09 -26.45 -6.83
C GLY A 177 5.55 -26.26 -5.39
N ILE A 178 4.74 -25.61 -4.56
CA ILE A 178 5.07 -25.26 -3.17
C ILE A 178 3.94 -25.72 -2.25
N ALA A 179 4.31 -26.40 -1.17
CA ALA A 179 3.43 -26.69 -0.03
C ALA A 179 4.13 -26.23 1.24
N THR A 180 3.55 -25.25 1.95
CA THR A 180 4.12 -24.68 3.18
C THR A 180 3.16 -24.86 4.34
N VAL A 181 3.67 -25.32 5.48
CA VAL A 181 2.97 -25.30 6.76
C VAL A 181 3.81 -24.52 7.75
N THR A 182 3.22 -23.50 8.37
CA THR A 182 3.87 -22.68 9.41
C THR A 182 3.06 -22.73 10.68
N LEU A 183 3.73 -23.02 11.79
CA LEU A 183 3.17 -22.96 13.15
C LEU A 183 4.01 -21.99 13.99
N GLY A 184 3.39 -21.30 14.93
CA GLY A 184 4.12 -20.33 15.74
C GLY A 184 3.46 -19.93 17.05
N SER A 185 4.08 -18.98 17.71
CA SER A 185 3.57 -18.34 18.93
C SER A 185 2.16 -17.81 18.72
N ASN A 186 1.39 -17.66 19.81
CA ASN A 186 0.05 -17.08 19.80
C ASN A 186 -0.95 -17.83 18.89
N ASN A 187 -0.82 -19.15 18.81
CA ASN A 187 -1.64 -20.01 17.95
C ASN A 187 -1.58 -19.61 16.46
N PHE A 188 -0.44 -19.04 16.02
CA PHE A 188 -0.20 -18.74 14.61
C PHE A 188 -0.14 -20.05 13.82
N ARG A 189 -0.92 -20.13 12.77
CA ARG A 189 -0.95 -21.26 11.84
C ARG A 189 -1.21 -20.74 10.43
N ARG A 190 -0.44 -21.22 9.47
CA ARG A 190 -0.58 -20.85 8.06
C ARG A 190 -0.28 -22.07 7.19
N GLY A 191 -1.15 -22.33 6.24
CA GLY A 191 -0.97 -23.33 5.19
C GLY A 191 -1.04 -22.66 3.83
N VAL A 192 -0.10 -22.97 2.95
CA VAL A 192 -0.10 -22.52 1.55
C VAL A 192 0.14 -23.74 0.65
N ILE A 193 -0.63 -23.83 -0.41
CA ILE A 193 -0.34 -24.72 -1.54
C ILE A 193 -0.41 -23.90 -2.83
N ALA A 194 0.59 -24.00 -3.68
CA ALA A 194 0.64 -23.35 -4.96
C ALA A 194 1.37 -24.21 -5.99
N ASN A 195 0.88 -24.25 -7.22
CA ASN A 195 1.55 -24.93 -8.32
C ASN A 195 1.17 -24.31 -9.66
N SER A 196 1.90 -24.69 -10.70
CA SER A 196 1.59 -24.37 -12.09
C SER A 196 1.59 -25.61 -12.93
N THR A 197 0.64 -25.70 -13.85
CA THR A 197 0.59 -26.78 -14.86
C THR A 197 0.43 -26.19 -16.26
N GLU A 198 0.96 -26.89 -17.25
CA GLU A 198 0.71 -26.52 -18.66
C GLU A 198 -0.75 -26.82 -19.00
N PHE A 199 -1.44 -25.84 -19.60
CA PHE A 199 -2.83 -25.94 -20.00
C PHE A 199 -3.08 -25.12 -21.24
N ALA A 200 -3.71 -25.70 -22.27
CA ALA A 200 -4.14 -25.02 -23.50
C ALA A 200 -3.09 -24.06 -24.11
N SER A 201 -1.85 -24.54 -24.28
CA SER A 201 -0.70 -23.79 -24.83
C SER A 201 -0.20 -22.64 -23.93
N GLY A 202 -0.60 -22.60 -22.67
CA GLY A 202 -0.16 -21.65 -21.67
C GLY A 202 0.12 -22.33 -20.34
N ASN A 203 0.19 -21.55 -19.28
CA ASN A 203 0.39 -22.02 -17.91
C ASN A 203 -0.82 -21.65 -17.08
N LEU A 204 -1.31 -22.59 -16.29
CA LEU A 204 -2.32 -22.38 -15.27
C LEU A 204 -1.64 -22.45 -13.90
N LEU A 205 -1.56 -21.34 -13.21
CA LEU A 205 -1.10 -21.22 -11.83
C LEU A 205 -2.31 -21.18 -10.90
N TYR A 206 -2.25 -21.94 -9.82
CA TYR A 206 -3.27 -21.94 -8.77
C TYR A 206 -2.62 -21.94 -7.39
N ALA A 207 -3.26 -21.25 -6.45
CA ALA A 207 -2.79 -21.17 -5.08
C ALA A 207 -3.95 -21.02 -4.10
N LEU A 208 -3.74 -21.55 -2.89
CA LEU A 208 -4.64 -21.42 -1.75
C LEU A 208 -3.81 -21.14 -0.50
N GLU A 209 -4.21 -20.13 0.28
CA GLU A 209 -3.68 -19.81 1.60
C GLU A 209 -4.79 -19.83 2.63
N LEU A 210 -4.56 -20.53 3.75
CA LEU A 210 -5.37 -20.49 4.95
C LEU A 210 -4.49 -20.03 6.11
N ALA A 211 -4.92 -19.03 6.86
CA ALA A 211 -4.16 -18.55 8.02
C ALA A 211 -5.07 -18.23 9.21
N GLY A 212 -4.52 -18.40 10.40
CA GLY A 212 -5.13 -18.04 11.67
C GLY A 212 -4.08 -17.56 12.68
N ASN A 213 -4.46 -16.61 13.54
CA ASN A 213 -3.61 -16.03 14.56
C ASN A 213 -4.46 -15.51 15.71
N ASN A 214 -4.03 -15.73 16.95
CA ASN A 214 -4.66 -15.10 18.12
C ASN A 214 -3.99 -13.76 18.49
N GLY A 215 -2.76 -13.54 18.00
CA GLY A 215 -1.96 -12.38 18.40
C GLY A 215 -1.50 -12.46 19.86
N PRO A 216 -0.63 -11.53 20.28
CA PRO A 216 -0.09 -11.49 21.64
C PRO A 216 -0.92 -10.66 22.61
N TRP A 217 -2.11 -10.23 22.22
CA TRP A 217 -2.99 -9.34 22.94
C TRP A 217 -3.77 -10.09 24.01
N ASP A 218 -4.17 -9.42 25.09
CA ASP A 218 -5.04 -9.98 26.12
C ASP A 218 -6.41 -10.40 25.52
N LEU A 219 -6.85 -9.68 24.49
CA LEU A 219 -7.98 -10.07 23.65
C LEU A 219 -7.49 -10.87 22.44
N ASP A 220 -7.77 -12.16 22.40
CA ASP A 220 -7.50 -13.00 21.23
C ASP A 220 -8.03 -12.37 19.94
N GLN A 221 -7.18 -12.11 18.96
CA GLN A 221 -7.60 -11.59 17.64
C GLN A 221 -8.48 -12.58 16.89
N LYS A 222 -8.31 -13.88 17.10
CA LYS A 222 -9.06 -14.94 16.40
C LYS A 222 -9.10 -14.73 14.90
N LEU A 223 -7.98 -14.24 14.34
CA LEU A 223 -7.84 -14.01 12.91
C LEU A 223 -8.14 -15.29 12.14
N ARG A 224 -8.95 -15.17 11.10
CA ARG A 224 -9.15 -16.19 10.08
C ARG A 224 -9.03 -15.53 8.72
N LYS A 225 -8.12 -16.03 7.89
CA LYS A 225 -7.82 -15.51 6.56
C LYS A 225 -7.84 -16.62 5.54
N LEU A 226 -8.47 -16.36 4.40
CA LEU A 226 -8.46 -17.21 3.22
C LEU A 226 -8.05 -16.36 2.02
N ASN A 227 -7.07 -16.85 1.24
CA ASN A 227 -6.67 -16.33 -0.06
C ASN A 227 -6.69 -17.44 -1.09
N ALA A 228 -7.24 -17.18 -2.26
CA ALA A 228 -7.17 -18.08 -3.41
C ALA A 228 -6.79 -17.29 -4.66
N VAL A 229 -5.93 -17.86 -5.50
CA VAL A 229 -5.49 -17.27 -6.76
C VAL A 229 -5.57 -18.33 -7.85
N LEU A 230 -6.13 -17.94 -9.00
CA LEU A 230 -6.11 -18.70 -10.24
C LEU A 230 -5.62 -17.77 -11.35
N ARG A 231 -4.52 -18.15 -12.02
CA ARG A 231 -3.92 -17.34 -13.07
C ARG A 231 -3.66 -18.21 -14.31
N TYR A 232 -4.15 -17.79 -15.44
CA TYR A 232 -3.78 -18.37 -16.73
C TYR A 232 -2.92 -17.36 -17.49
N SER A 233 -1.79 -17.81 -18.05
CA SER A 233 -0.88 -16.99 -18.85
C SER A 233 -0.42 -17.72 -20.09
N GLN A 234 -0.27 -16.98 -21.18
CA GLN A 234 0.20 -17.50 -22.47
C GLN A 234 1.10 -16.47 -23.16
N GLY A 235 2.16 -16.95 -23.82
CA GLY A 235 3.09 -16.11 -24.57
C GLY A 235 4.15 -15.45 -23.70
N THR A 236 4.56 -14.24 -24.08
CA THR A 236 5.63 -13.46 -23.46
C THR A 236 5.13 -12.09 -23.02
N GLU A 237 5.95 -11.33 -22.31
CA GLU A 237 5.62 -9.93 -21.93
C GLU A 237 5.36 -9.00 -23.11
N ARG A 238 5.85 -9.31 -24.32
CA ARG A 238 5.68 -8.50 -25.55
C ARG A 238 4.61 -9.04 -26.47
N ASP A 239 4.37 -10.36 -26.44
CA ASP A 239 3.34 -11.02 -27.23
C ASP A 239 2.73 -12.14 -26.40
N GLY A 240 1.74 -11.78 -25.61
CA GLY A 240 1.08 -12.71 -24.71
C GLY A 240 0.04 -12.05 -23.84
N PHE A 241 -0.60 -12.83 -22.99
CA PHE A 241 -1.61 -12.34 -22.07
C PHE A 241 -1.66 -13.17 -20.79
N SER A 242 -2.24 -12.58 -19.77
CA SER A 242 -2.61 -13.26 -18.53
C SER A 242 -3.99 -12.86 -18.07
N PHE A 243 -4.69 -13.80 -17.46
CA PHE A 243 -5.94 -13.58 -16.74
C PHE A 243 -5.77 -14.08 -15.32
N THR A 244 -6.07 -13.24 -14.32
CA THR A 244 -5.93 -13.58 -12.90
C THR A 244 -7.25 -13.38 -12.18
N ALA A 245 -7.72 -14.39 -11.45
CA ALA A 245 -8.84 -14.31 -10.53
C ALA A 245 -8.35 -14.52 -9.10
N MET A 246 -8.81 -13.68 -8.18
CA MET A 246 -8.43 -13.72 -6.77
C MET A 246 -9.66 -13.66 -5.87
N ALA A 247 -9.61 -14.41 -4.76
CA ALA A 247 -10.59 -14.35 -3.69
C ALA A 247 -9.89 -14.19 -2.35
N TYR A 248 -10.32 -13.23 -1.56
CA TYR A 248 -9.80 -12.95 -0.22
C TYR A 248 -10.94 -12.69 0.74
N GLU A 249 -10.87 -13.33 1.90
CA GLU A 249 -11.74 -13.06 3.04
C GLU A 249 -10.93 -13.07 4.33
N SER A 250 -11.24 -12.14 5.23
CA SER A 250 -10.67 -12.09 6.56
C SER A 250 -11.67 -11.62 7.61
N LYS A 251 -11.53 -12.16 8.83
CA LYS A 251 -12.31 -11.76 10.02
C LYS A 251 -11.39 -11.81 11.23
N TRP A 252 -11.52 -10.79 12.12
CA TRP A 252 -10.67 -10.66 13.32
C TRP A 252 -11.36 -9.87 14.44
N ASN A 253 -10.86 -10.03 15.68
CA ASN A 253 -11.00 -9.04 16.72
C ASN A 253 -9.78 -8.13 16.72
N ALA A 254 -9.90 -6.94 17.30
CA ALA A 254 -8.81 -5.97 17.35
C ALA A 254 -8.59 -5.45 18.77
N THR A 255 -7.33 -5.17 19.05
CA THR A 255 -6.93 -4.21 20.07
C THR A 255 -6.47 -2.98 19.30
N ASP A 256 -7.21 -1.88 19.41
CA ASP A 256 -6.83 -0.60 18.83
C ASP A 256 -5.75 0.08 19.71
N GLN A 257 -5.29 1.28 19.35
CA GLN A 257 -4.31 2.02 20.14
C GLN A 257 -4.88 2.35 21.52
N ILE A 258 -4.06 2.14 22.57
CA ILE A 258 -4.43 2.35 23.97
C ILE A 258 -3.75 3.60 24.55
N PRO A 259 -4.39 4.37 25.46
CA PRO A 259 -3.78 5.53 26.08
C PRO A 259 -2.73 5.11 27.11
N GLN A 260 -1.59 5.83 27.11
CA GLN A 260 -0.45 5.55 27.99
C GLN A 260 -0.87 5.54 29.46
N ARG A 261 -1.74 6.48 29.85
CA ARG A 261 -2.20 6.58 31.24
C ARG A 261 -2.98 5.37 31.75
N ALA A 262 -3.68 4.63 30.84
CA ALA A 262 -4.37 3.41 31.27
C ALA A 262 -3.39 2.30 31.67
N VAL A 263 -2.24 2.24 31.00
CA VAL A 263 -1.14 1.33 31.36
C VAL A 263 -0.42 1.81 32.63
N ASP A 264 -0.11 3.11 32.73
CA ASP A 264 0.60 3.70 33.85
C ASP A 264 -0.21 3.59 35.17
N GLN A 265 -1.54 3.67 35.10
CA GLN A 265 -2.45 3.46 36.24
C GLN A 265 -2.68 1.98 36.54
N GLY A 266 -2.17 1.06 35.75
CA GLY A 266 -2.37 -0.38 35.95
C GLY A 266 -3.78 -0.87 35.67
N LEU A 267 -4.58 -0.10 34.92
CA LEU A 267 -5.94 -0.52 34.51
C LEU A 267 -5.90 -1.64 33.48
N ILE A 268 -4.90 -1.60 32.59
CA ILE A 268 -4.61 -2.63 31.61
C ILE A 268 -3.10 -2.88 31.53
N GLY A 269 -2.70 -4.03 31.00
CA GLY A 269 -1.32 -4.32 30.66
C GLY A 269 -0.88 -3.65 29.35
N LEU A 270 0.41 -3.77 29.01
CA LEU A 270 0.98 -3.24 27.74
C LEU A 270 0.26 -3.80 26.49
N TYR A 271 -0.23 -5.02 26.56
CA TYR A 271 -0.97 -5.72 25.49
C TYR A 271 -2.47 -5.77 25.79
N GLY A 272 -2.94 -4.92 26.70
CA GLY A 272 -4.32 -4.84 27.15
C GLY A 272 -5.26 -4.27 26.10
N ASN A 273 -6.55 -4.33 26.43
CA ASN A 273 -7.65 -3.91 25.57
C ASN A 273 -8.66 -3.14 26.43
N LEU A 274 -9.27 -2.09 25.88
CA LEU A 274 -10.27 -1.27 26.55
C LEU A 274 -11.68 -1.52 26.00
N ASP A 275 -11.82 -1.86 24.69
CA ASP A 275 -13.08 -2.29 24.11
C ASP A 275 -12.93 -3.69 23.49
N PRO A 276 -13.42 -4.74 24.14
CA PRO A 276 -13.24 -6.12 23.67
C PRO A 276 -14.12 -6.45 22.45
N THR A 277 -14.87 -5.49 21.95
CA THR A 277 -15.79 -5.68 20.83
C THR A 277 -15.27 -5.07 19.52
N ASP A 278 -14.09 -4.44 19.52
CA ASP A 278 -13.43 -3.95 18.32
C ASP A 278 -12.98 -5.09 17.41
N GLY A 279 -12.84 -4.79 16.11
CA GLY A 279 -12.44 -5.78 15.11
C GLY A 279 -13.05 -5.54 13.75
N GLY A 280 -12.99 -6.54 12.86
CA GLY A 280 -13.50 -6.34 11.53
C GLY A 280 -13.69 -7.61 10.72
N ARG A 281 -14.23 -7.40 9.54
CA ARG A 281 -14.29 -8.37 8.46
C ARG A 281 -14.11 -7.66 7.12
N THR A 282 -13.37 -8.28 6.22
CA THR A 282 -13.14 -7.73 4.88
C THR A 282 -13.20 -8.84 3.83
N SER A 283 -13.55 -8.47 2.62
CA SER A 283 -13.55 -9.37 1.47
C SER A 283 -13.14 -8.62 0.21
N ARG A 284 -12.38 -9.31 -0.67
CA ARG A 284 -12.01 -8.81 -2.00
C ARG A 284 -12.07 -9.94 -2.99
N TYR A 285 -12.91 -9.80 -4.01
CA TYR A 285 -12.96 -10.68 -5.16
C TYR A 285 -12.56 -9.87 -6.38
N SER A 286 -11.58 -10.32 -7.13
CA SER A 286 -11.09 -9.56 -8.27
C SER A 286 -10.75 -10.45 -9.46
N ALA A 287 -10.89 -9.87 -10.63
CA ALA A 287 -10.43 -10.44 -11.89
C ALA A 287 -9.62 -9.38 -12.65
N SER A 288 -8.47 -9.75 -13.21
CA SER A 288 -7.67 -8.87 -14.04
C SER A 288 -7.25 -9.57 -15.33
N PHE A 289 -7.07 -8.77 -16.36
CA PHE A 289 -6.50 -9.15 -17.65
C PHE A 289 -5.34 -8.22 -17.96
N SER A 290 -4.19 -8.79 -18.32
CA SER A 290 -3.04 -8.07 -18.85
C SER A 290 -2.63 -8.72 -20.15
N GLY A 291 -2.52 -7.94 -21.22
CA GLY A 291 -2.11 -8.43 -22.53
C GLY A 291 -1.18 -7.46 -23.23
N ALA A 292 -0.24 -7.99 -24.03
CA ALA A 292 0.60 -7.22 -24.92
C ALA A 292 0.67 -7.92 -26.28
N LYS A 293 0.69 -7.13 -27.34
CA LYS A 293 0.79 -7.65 -28.71
C LYS A 293 1.52 -6.66 -29.61
N PRO A 294 2.43 -7.14 -30.50
CA PRO A 294 2.92 -6.33 -31.60
C PRO A 294 1.72 -5.83 -32.48
N ALA A 295 1.68 -4.53 -32.72
CA ALA A 295 0.63 -3.88 -33.52
C ALA A 295 1.26 -2.81 -34.41
N GLY A 296 1.37 -3.10 -35.70
CA GLY A 296 2.11 -2.24 -36.64
C GLY A 296 3.58 -2.08 -36.21
N PRO A 297 4.12 -0.85 -36.15
CA PRO A 297 5.51 -0.60 -35.77
C PRO A 297 5.76 -0.63 -34.24
N GLY A 298 4.73 -0.86 -33.42
CA GLY A 298 4.82 -0.77 -31.99
C GLY A 298 4.19 -1.95 -31.27
N THR A 299 4.06 -1.81 -29.96
CA THR A 299 3.43 -2.79 -29.06
C THR A 299 2.22 -2.18 -28.38
N LEU A 300 1.06 -2.78 -28.56
CA LEU A 300 -0.14 -2.47 -27.79
C LEU A 300 -0.15 -3.29 -26.51
N ARG A 301 -0.36 -2.63 -25.38
CA ARG A 301 -0.60 -3.25 -24.07
C ARG A 301 -1.97 -2.85 -23.56
N VAL A 302 -2.66 -3.77 -22.92
CA VAL A 302 -3.97 -3.53 -22.30
C VAL A 302 -3.98 -4.19 -20.93
N ASP A 303 -4.24 -3.41 -19.89
CA ASP A 303 -4.56 -3.90 -18.55
C ASP A 303 -6.01 -3.55 -18.23
N SER A 304 -6.78 -4.51 -17.72
CA SER A 304 -8.16 -4.28 -17.26
C SER A 304 -8.45 -5.06 -15.98
N TYR A 305 -9.38 -4.56 -15.18
CA TYR A 305 -9.71 -5.18 -13.91
C TYR A 305 -11.14 -4.93 -13.47
N LEU A 306 -11.63 -5.87 -12.66
CA LEU A 306 -12.88 -5.82 -11.92
C LEU A 306 -12.59 -6.20 -10.48
N ILE A 307 -13.03 -5.38 -9.52
CA ILE A 307 -12.82 -5.63 -8.10
C ILE A 307 -14.16 -5.45 -7.38
N ASN A 308 -14.59 -6.45 -6.64
CA ASN A 308 -15.68 -6.35 -5.67
C ASN A 308 -15.09 -6.36 -4.27
N TYR A 309 -15.43 -5.37 -3.46
CA TYR A 309 -14.83 -5.16 -2.14
C TYR A 309 -15.88 -4.89 -1.08
N GLY A 310 -15.61 -5.39 0.13
CA GLY A 310 -16.40 -5.16 1.31
C GLY A 310 -15.58 -5.05 2.58
N LEU A 311 -15.92 -4.09 3.46
CA LEU A 311 -15.37 -3.91 4.79
C LEU A 311 -16.47 -3.59 5.78
N ASP A 312 -16.42 -4.21 6.95
CA ASP A 312 -17.03 -3.73 8.19
C ASP A 312 -15.95 -3.69 9.26
N LEU A 313 -15.75 -2.52 9.85
CA LEU A 313 -14.71 -2.27 10.86
C LEU A 313 -15.36 -1.62 12.07
N TRP A 314 -15.13 -2.15 13.25
CA TRP A 314 -15.53 -1.60 14.54
C TRP A 314 -14.29 -1.14 15.29
N SER A 315 -14.30 0.12 15.74
CA SER A 315 -13.20 0.75 16.47
C SER A 315 -13.75 1.67 17.56
N ASN A 316 -12.94 1.88 18.60
CA ASN A 316 -13.24 2.79 19.69
C ASN A 316 -11.95 3.52 20.10
N PHE A 317 -11.79 4.79 19.71
CA PHE A 317 -10.56 5.55 19.97
C PHE A 317 -10.68 6.49 21.17
N THR A 318 -11.88 7.04 21.42
CA THR A 318 -12.14 8.03 22.47
C THR A 318 -12.79 7.43 23.72
N TYR A 319 -13.13 6.16 23.63
CA TYR A 319 -13.73 5.28 24.67
C TYR A 319 -15.06 5.80 25.22
N PHE A 320 -15.07 6.81 26.09
CA PHE A 320 -16.26 7.34 26.77
C PHE A 320 -16.36 8.86 26.72
N ALA A 321 -15.65 9.55 25.80
CA ALA A 321 -15.65 11.01 25.71
C ALA A 321 -16.97 11.56 25.18
N ALA A 322 -17.51 10.99 24.10
CA ALA A 322 -18.78 11.41 23.51
C ALA A 322 -19.97 10.78 24.21
N ASN A 323 -19.90 9.48 24.55
CA ASN A 323 -20.97 8.73 25.20
C ASN A 323 -20.48 8.05 26.49
N PRO A 324 -20.64 8.72 27.65
CA PRO A 324 -20.15 8.22 28.93
C PRO A 324 -20.80 6.93 29.40
N THR A 325 -21.95 6.57 28.86
CA THR A 325 -22.76 5.42 29.31
C THR A 325 -22.41 4.15 28.53
N THR A 326 -22.47 4.22 27.21
CA THR A 326 -22.34 3.06 26.31
C THR A 326 -20.99 2.96 25.62
N GLY A 327 -20.18 4.03 25.67
CA GLY A 327 -18.90 4.15 24.96
C GLY A 327 -19.06 4.67 23.54
N ASP A 328 -17.93 4.97 22.93
CA ASP A 328 -17.82 5.69 21.64
C ASP A 328 -17.53 4.75 20.47
N GLN A 329 -17.86 3.46 20.58
CA GLN A 329 -17.61 2.54 19.48
C GLN A 329 -18.39 2.96 18.24
N PHE A 330 -17.71 2.94 17.10
CA PHE A 330 -18.30 3.20 15.80
C PHE A 330 -18.05 2.05 14.83
N GLN A 331 -18.89 1.98 13.80
CA GLN A 331 -18.73 1.04 12.69
C GLN A 331 -18.50 1.81 11.39
N GLN A 332 -17.42 1.47 10.68
CA GLN A 332 -17.16 1.91 9.31
C GLN A 332 -17.51 0.80 8.34
N THR A 333 -18.25 1.15 7.30
CA THR A 333 -18.70 0.18 6.28
C THR A 333 -18.35 0.66 4.89
N ASP A 334 -17.87 -0.26 4.04
CA ASP A 334 -17.61 0.00 2.64
C ASP A 334 -18.12 -1.17 1.78
N ARG A 335 -18.81 -0.87 0.67
CA ARG A 335 -19.34 -1.85 -0.28
C ARG A 335 -19.25 -1.28 -1.69
N ARG A 336 -18.33 -1.81 -2.50
CA ARG A 336 -18.10 -1.27 -3.85
C ARG A 336 -17.79 -2.30 -4.90
N THR A 337 -17.91 -1.84 -6.15
CA THR A 337 -17.34 -2.50 -7.31
C THR A 337 -16.47 -1.49 -8.07
N VAL A 338 -15.26 -1.89 -8.45
CA VAL A 338 -14.30 -1.05 -9.18
C VAL A 338 -14.01 -1.67 -10.53
N TYR A 339 -14.01 -0.84 -11.57
CA TYR A 339 -13.70 -1.22 -12.95
C TYR A 339 -12.52 -0.38 -13.45
N GLY A 340 -11.65 -0.97 -14.27
CA GLY A 340 -10.59 -0.21 -14.92
C GLY A 340 -10.20 -0.79 -16.27
N PHE A 341 -9.74 0.11 -17.14
CA PHE A 341 -9.26 -0.23 -18.47
C PHE A 341 -8.13 0.72 -18.87
N ASN A 342 -6.93 0.19 -19.08
CA ASN A 342 -5.69 0.93 -19.22
C ASN A 342 -4.91 0.48 -20.46
N PRO A 343 -5.30 0.92 -21.67
CA PRO A 343 -4.55 0.67 -22.89
C PRO A 343 -3.33 1.59 -22.99
N SER A 344 -2.23 1.09 -23.55
CA SER A 344 -1.06 1.88 -23.93
C SER A 344 -0.43 1.35 -25.21
N TYR A 345 0.19 2.24 -25.98
CA TYR A 345 0.90 1.91 -27.20
C TYR A 345 2.30 2.51 -27.18
N ALA A 346 3.31 1.65 -27.27
CA ALA A 346 4.70 2.02 -27.34
C ALA A 346 5.23 1.79 -28.75
N VAL A 347 5.87 2.81 -29.35
CA VAL A 347 6.37 2.76 -30.71
C VAL A 347 7.73 3.43 -30.82
N VAL A 348 8.61 2.87 -31.65
CA VAL A 348 9.87 3.54 -32.05
C VAL A 348 9.51 4.70 -32.96
N THR A 349 9.92 5.90 -32.56
CA THR A 349 9.63 7.16 -33.26
C THR A 349 10.94 7.83 -33.66
N PRO A 350 11.21 8.05 -34.97
CA PRO A 350 12.37 8.83 -35.39
C PRO A 350 12.22 10.28 -34.93
N MET A 351 13.18 10.79 -34.18
CA MET A 351 13.21 12.18 -33.73
C MET A 351 14.66 12.70 -33.78
N PHE A 352 14.89 13.82 -34.47
CA PHE A 352 16.22 14.43 -34.63
C PHE A 352 17.30 13.46 -35.15
N GLY A 353 16.93 12.50 -36.01
CA GLY A 353 17.86 11.48 -36.54
C GLY A 353 18.20 10.33 -35.61
N LEU A 354 17.49 10.21 -34.46
CA LEU A 354 17.64 9.14 -33.48
C LEU A 354 16.34 8.34 -33.35
N ASP A 355 16.47 7.07 -33.07
CA ASP A 355 15.33 6.23 -32.74
C ASP A 355 14.99 6.42 -31.25
N THR A 356 13.82 6.97 -30.96
CA THR A 356 13.30 7.17 -29.61
C THR A 356 12.10 6.26 -29.38
N VAL A 357 11.78 5.97 -28.12
CA VAL A 357 10.57 5.21 -27.79
C VAL A 357 9.50 6.15 -27.26
N THR A 358 8.40 6.28 -28.00
CA THR A 358 7.24 7.07 -27.59
C THR A 358 6.13 6.14 -27.09
N THR A 359 5.62 6.41 -25.91
CA THR A 359 4.49 5.70 -25.31
C THR A 359 3.33 6.66 -25.10
N ILE A 360 2.16 6.32 -25.62
CA ILE A 360 0.89 6.97 -25.31
C ILE A 360 0.00 5.98 -24.56
N GLY A 361 -0.71 6.42 -23.54
CA GLY A 361 -1.61 5.54 -22.82
C GLY A 361 -2.78 6.29 -22.16
N VAL A 362 -3.81 5.52 -21.89
CA VAL A 362 -5.00 5.95 -21.15
C VAL A 362 -5.12 5.07 -19.92
N GLN A 363 -5.43 5.69 -18.79
CA GLN A 363 -5.80 4.97 -17.56
C GLN A 363 -7.19 5.42 -17.16
N SER A 364 -8.10 4.47 -17.03
CA SER A 364 -9.46 4.75 -16.61
C SER A 364 -9.86 3.91 -15.41
N ARG A 365 -10.60 4.52 -14.50
CA ARG A 365 -11.14 3.87 -13.31
C ARG A 365 -12.54 4.38 -13.03
N TYR A 366 -13.43 3.46 -12.65
CA TYR A 366 -14.78 3.76 -12.20
C TYR A 366 -15.07 2.98 -10.91
N ASP A 367 -15.37 3.71 -9.84
CA ASP A 367 -15.80 3.16 -8.54
C ASP A 367 -17.31 3.37 -8.39
N ASP A 368 -18.07 2.28 -8.30
CA ASP A 368 -19.47 2.26 -7.87
C ASP A 368 -19.52 1.86 -6.39
N ILE A 369 -19.51 2.86 -5.53
CA ILE A 369 -19.56 2.70 -4.08
C ILE A 369 -21.01 2.76 -3.65
N ARG A 370 -21.64 1.60 -3.52
CA ARG A 370 -23.06 1.48 -3.16
C ARG A 370 -23.33 1.94 -1.73
N ARG A 371 -22.33 1.80 -0.86
CA ARG A 371 -22.39 2.25 0.52
C ARG A 371 -21.00 2.53 1.05
N VAL A 372 -20.79 3.72 1.56
CA VAL A 372 -19.68 4.11 2.42
C VAL A 372 -20.27 4.84 3.61
N ALA A 373 -20.04 4.32 4.84
CA ALA A 373 -20.82 4.78 5.99
C ALA A 373 -20.01 4.78 7.28
N LEU A 374 -20.44 5.66 8.20
CA LEU A 374 -20.06 5.74 9.60
C LEU A 374 -21.32 5.64 10.45
N TYR A 375 -21.35 4.66 11.33
CA TYR A 375 -22.44 4.41 12.26
C TYR A 375 -21.94 4.47 13.70
N ASP A 376 -22.75 4.96 14.61
CA ASP A 376 -22.54 4.73 16.03
C ASP A 376 -22.89 3.29 16.36
N SER A 377 -22.11 2.64 17.18
CA SER A 377 -22.33 1.24 17.55
C SER A 377 -22.04 0.96 19.02
N GLN A 378 -22.65 -0.08 19.53
CA GLN A 378 -22.37 -0.65 20.85
C GLN A 378 -22.26 -2.16 20.72
N ALA A 379 -21.15 -2.73 21.14
CA ALA A 379 -20.88 -4.16 21.03
C ALA A 379 -21.19 -4.72 19.62
N ARG A 380 -20.77 -4.00 18.59
CA ARG A 380 -20.98 -4.29 17.15
C ARG A 380 -22.46 -4.20 16.70
N THR A 381 -23.35 -3.64 17.51
CA THR A 381 -24.73 -3.36 17.11
C THR A 381 -24.87 -1.88 16.78
N ILE A 382 -25.35 -1.56 15.59
CA ILE A 382 -25.58 -0.18 15.15
C ILE A 382 -26.67 0.45 16.02
N THR A 383 -26.38 1.61 16.61
CA THR A 383 -27.29 2.40 17.46
C THR A 383 -27.69 3.72 16.81
N GLY A 384 -26.89 4.23 15.88
CA GLY A 384 -27.15 5.48 15.16
C GLY A 384 -26.46 5.50 13.79
N THR A 385 -26.85 6.46 12.96
CA THR A 385 -26.22 6.71 11.65
C THR A 385 -25.66 8.13 11.64
N THR A 386 -24.33 8.23 11.71
CA THR A 386 -23.65 9.52 11.57
C THR A 386 -23.64 9.96 10.11
N ARG A 387 -23.24 9.05 9.20
CA ARG A 387 -23.19 9.34 7.77
C ARG A 387 -23.31 8.05 6.94
N GLU A 388 -24.12 8.08 5.90
CA GLU A 388 -24.21 7.02 4.90
C GLU A 388 -24.31 7.64 3.50
N ASP A 389 -23.36 7.30 2.62
CA ASP A 389 -23.25 7.84 1.27
C ASP A 389 -23.23 6.71 0.24
N ALA A 390 -23.85 6.96 -0.91
CA ALA A 390 -23.57 6.25 -2.16
C ALA A 390 -22.72 7.17 -3.05
N VAL A 391 -21.59 6.66 -3.56
CA VAL A 391 -20.63 7.47 -4.31
C VAL A 391 -20.33 6.82 -5.65
N ARG A 392 -20.34 7.62 -6.73
CA ARG A 392 -19.80 7.25 -8.04
C ARG A 392 -18.61 8.14 -8.34
N GLN A 393 -17.48 7.52 -8.53
CA GLN A 393 -16.23 8.22 -8.82
C GLN A 393 -15.64 7.68 -10.11
N MET A 394 -15.28 8.58 -11.03
CA MET A 394 -14.64 8.24 -12.30
C MET A 394 -13.37 9.05 -12.47
N SER A 395 -12.32 8.40 -12.93
CA SER A 395 -11.08 9.07 -13.37
C SER A 395 -10.65 8.58 -14.75
N VAL A 396 -10.11 9.52 -15.54
CA VAL A 396 -9.47 9.23 -16.83
C VAL A 396 -8.18 10.03 -16.90
N GLY A 397 -7.04 9.35 -17.04
CA GLY A 397 -5.73 9.94 -17.27
C GLY A 397 -5.23 9.61 -18.67
N LEU A 398 -4.86 10.63 -19.44
CA LEU A 398 -4.14 10.49 -20.71
C LEU A 398 -2.69 10.85 -20.47
N TYR A 399 -1.73 10.02 -20.90
CA TYR A 399 -0.31 10.31 -20.80
C TYR A 399 0.44 10.06 -22.10
N LEU A 400 1.49 10.85 -22.28
CA LEU A 400 2.47 10.72 -23.34
C LEU A 400 3.87 10.75 -22.71
N GLN A 401 4.73 9.82 -23.10
CA GLN A 401 6.11 9.73 -22.62
C GLN A 401 7.04 9.38 -23.77
N ASN A 402 8.18 10.05 -23.85
CA ASN A 402 9.24 9.75 -24.81
C ASN A 402 10.55 9.46 -24.05
N SER A 403 11.17 8.35 -24.39
CA SER A 403 12.51 7.96 -23.95
C SER A 403 13.47 8.07 -25.14
N ALA A 404 14.53 8.87 -24.98
CA ALA A 404 15.52 9.14 -26.01
C ALA A 404 16.95 8.94 -25.50
N GLN A 405 17.75 8.16 -26.24
CA GLN A 405 19.20 8.03 -26.06
C GLN A 405 19.89 8.99 -27.01
N TRP A 406 20.29 10.17 -26.53
CA TRP A 406 20.90 11.22 -27.35
C TRP A 406 22.34 10.92 -27.74
N THR A 407 23.09 10.38 -26.78
CA THR A 407 24.48 9.96 -26.94
C THR A 407 24.72 8.71 -26.12
N SER A 408 25.89 8.09 -26.21
CA SER A 408 26.26 6.96 -25.35
C SER A 408 26.26 7.28 -23.83
N TRP A 409 26.23 8.56 -23.47
CA TRP A 409 26.33 9.05 -22.09
C TRP A 409 25.17 9.97 -21.67
N PHE A 410 24.21 10.24 -22.54
CA PHE A 410 23.07 11.12 -22.21
C PHE A 410 21.76 10.54 -22.75
N ARG A 411 20.81 10.32 -21.86
CA ARG A 411 19.44 9.94 -22.19
C ARG A 411 18.43 10.80 -21.43
N THR A 412 17.23 10.88 -21.98
CA THR A 412 16.11 11.61 -21.38
C THR A 412 14.87 10.76 -21.34
N LEU A 413 14.06 10.97 -20.28
CA LEU A 413 12.68 10.53 -20.21
C LEU A 413 11.83 11.77 -20.00
N ALA A 414 11.07 12.18 -21.02
CA ALA A 414 10.20 13.36 -20.96
C ALA A 414 8.75 12.94 -21.17
N GLY A 415 7.83 13.51 -20.42
CA GLY A 415 6.43 13.18 -20.58
C GLY A 415 5.49 14.16 -19.91
N ALA A 416 4.22 13.98 -20.18
CA ALA A 416 3.14 14.72 -19.55
C ALA A 416 1.90 13.83 -19.43
N ARG A 417 1.07 14.13 -18.43
CA ARG A 417 -0.25 13.52 -18.28
C ARG A 417 -1.30 14.57 -17.95
N VAL A 418 -2.53 14.28 -18.32
CA VAL A 418 -3.70 15.06 -17.94
C VAL A 418 -4.71 14.09 -17.34
N ASP A 419 -5.17 14.40 -16.13
CA ASP A 419 -6.12 13.61 -15.39
C ASP A 419 -7.42 14.37 -15.20
N HIS A 420 -8.55 13.76 -15.51
CA HIS A 420 -9.89 14.28 -15.30
C HIS A 420 -10.65 13.39 -14.34
N TYR A 421 -11.23 14.01 -13.31
CA TYR A 421 -12.01 13.34 -12.25
C TYR A 421 -13.43 13.86 -12.20
N ARG A 422 -14.35 12.94 -11.94
CA ARG A 422 -15.75 13.26 -11.66
C ARG A 422 -16.21 12.50 -10.41
N PHE A 423 -16.76 13.24 -9.48
CA PHE A 423 -17.34 12.74 -8.24
C PHE A 423 -18.85 13.01 -8.23
N ASP A 424 -19.65 12.04 -7.76
CA ASP A 424 -21.09 12.13 -7.60
C ASP A 424 -21.44 11.46 -6.26
N VAL A 425 -21.85 12.25 -5.27
CA VAL A 425 -22.16 11.80 -3.90
C VAL A 425 -23.64 11.99 -3.63
N ASN A 426 -24.29 10.91 -3.18
CA ASN A 426 -25.64 10.93 -2.66
C ASN A 426 -25.60 10.53 -1.18
N SER A 427 -25.84 11.50 -0.29
CA SER A 427 -25.69 11.38 1.16
C SER A 427 -27.05 11.30 1.85
N ASN A 428 -27.12 10.57 2.98
CA ASN A 428 -28.27 10.64 3.89
C ASN A 428 -28.44 12.05 4.48
N VAL A 429 -27.33 12.84 4.57
CA VAL A 429 -27.37 14.27 4.88
C VAL A 429 -27.48 15.04 3.56
N ALA A 430 -28.69 15.46 3.16
CA ALA A 430 -28.99 16.01 1.84
C ALA A 430 -28.06 17.18 1.43
N LEU A 431 -27.65 18.04 2.37
CA LEU A 431 -26.73 19.17 2.13
C LEU A 431 -25.32 18.71 1.73
N ASN A 432 -24.93 17.50 2.08
CA ASN A 432 -23.65 16.88 1.75
C ASN A 432 -23.69 16.06 0.45
N SER A 433 -24.83 16.10 -0.29
CA SER A 433 -24.94 15.54 -1.63
C SER A 433 -24.45 16.53 -2.68
N GLY A 434 -23.87 16.02 -3.78
CA GLY A 434 -23.44 16.89 -4.89
C GLY A 434 -22.53 16.24 -5.90
N LYS A 435 -22.14 17.04 -6.90
CA LYS A 435 -21.23 16.64 -7.97
C LYS A 435 -20.06 17.59 -8.06
N ARG A 436 -18.88 17.06 -8.38
CA ARG A 436 -17.66 17.83 -8.61
C ARG A 436 -16.87 17.21 -9.75
N THR A 437 -16.15 18.06 -10.46
CA THR A 437 -15.15 17.65 -11.45
C THR A 437 -13.88 18.48 -11.24
N ASP A 438 -12.75 17.90 -11.59
CA ASP A 438 -11.47 18.61 -11.63
C ASP A 438 -10.57 18.02 -12.70
N THR A 439 -9.64 18.84 -13.20
CA THR A 439 -8.68 18.42 -14.24
C THR A 439 -7.31 18.99 -13.90
N LEU A 440 -6.28 18.12 -13.97
CA LEU A 440 -4.93 18.49 -13.60
C LEU A 440 -3.93 17.97 -14.63
N ALA A 441 -2.99 18.86 -15.06
CA ALA A 441 -1.87 18.50 -15.92
C ALA A 441 -0.58 18.34 -15.14
N SER A 442 0.21 17.31 -15.46
CA SER A 442 1.42 16.92 -14.75
C SER A 442 2.58 16.65 -15.74
N PRO A 443 3.39 17.68 -16.10
CA PRO A 443 4.62 17.49 -16.86
C PRO A 443 5.69 16.83 -15.99
N LYS A 444 6.58 16.04 -16.64
CA LYS A 444 7.63 15.25 -15.99
C LYS A 444 8.86 15.18 -16.89
N LEU A 445 10.06 15.23 -16.28
CA LEU A 445 11.32 15.19 -16.99
C LEU A 445 12.38 14.50 -16.13
N SER A 446 13.10 13.56 -16.75
CA SER A 446 14.31 12.92 -16.21
C SER A 446 15.46 13.09 -17.18
N LEU A 447 16.61 13.55 -16.69
CA LEU A 447 17.86 13.66 -17.41
C LEU A 447 18.85 12.71 -16.76
N ILE A 448 19.43 11.82 -17.56
CA ILE A 448 20.36 10.79 -17.09
C ILE A 448 21.68 10.92 -17.83
N PHE A 449 22.77 11.01 -17.07
CA PHE A 449 24.11 11.19 -17.56
C PHE A 449 25.00 10.01 -17.16
N GLY A 450 25.79 9.52 -18.09
CA GLY A 450 26.64 8.35 -17.92
C GLY A 450 26.14 7.15 -18.74
N PRO A 451 26.68 5.92 -18.52
CA PRO A 451 27.60 5.59 -17.44
C PRO A 451 29.07 6.02 -17.70
N TRP A 452 29.66 6.69 -16.71
CA TRP A 452 31.09 6.90 -16.67
C TRP A 452 31.71 6.10 -15.52
N ALA A 453 32.64 5.23 -15.77
CA ALA A 453 33.24 4.33 -14.78
C ALA A 453 32.17 3.61 -13.95
N LYS A 454 31.12 3.02 -14.59
CA LYS A 454 29.99 2.36 -13.96
C LYS A 454 29.20 3.27 -13.00
N THR A 455 29.11 4.55 -13.32
CA THR A 455 28.38 5.54 -12.51
C THR A 455 27.46 6.35 -13.40
N GLU A 456 26.19 6.49 -12.97
CA GLU A 456 25.17 7.34 -13.58
C GLU A 456 24.72 8.44 -12.63
N TYR A 457 24.40 9.59 -13.21
CA TYR A 457 23.86 10.76 -12.51
C TYR A 457 22.47 11.08 -13.02
N PHE A 458 21.57 11.43 -12.13
CA PHE A 458 20.16 11.65 -12.41
C PHE A 458 19.74 13.06 -11.99
N VAL A 459 18.92 13.71 -12.82
CA VAL A 459 18.22 14.95 -12.50
C VAL A 459 16.77 14.77 -12.91
N ASN A 460 15.87 14.70 -11.92
CA ASN A 460 14.47 14.43 -12.14
C ASN A 460 13.62 15.60 -11.62
N ALA A 461 12.58 15.96 -12.36
CA ALA A 461 11.58 16.94 -11.93
C ALA A 461 10.21 16.55 -12.48
N GLY A 462 9.16 16.77 -11.70
CA GLY A 462 7.81 16.43 -12.16
C GLY A 462 6.72 16.90 -11.21
N TYR A 463 5.51 16.86 -11.73
CA TYR A 463 4.28 17.09 -10.99
C TYR A 463 3.56 15.76 -10.77
N GLY A 464 3.04 15.59 -9.55
CA GLY A 464 2.14 14.51 -9.17
C GLY A 464 0.90 15.08 -8.49
N PHE A 465 0.05 14.19 -8.02
CA PHE A 465 -1.14 14.59 -7.29
C PHE A 465 -1.70 13.40 -6.49
N HIS A 466 -2.59 13.72 -5.56
CA HIS A 466 -3.57 12.77 -5.05
C HIS A 466 -4.99 13.31 -5.24
N SER A 467 -5.95 12.40 -5.42
CA SER A 467 -7.37 12.72 -5.38
C SER A 467 -7.86 12.65 -3.94
N ASN A 468 -8.74 13.58 -3.58
CA ASN A 468 -9.37 13.58 -2.28
C ASN A 468 -10.60 12.67 -2.24
N ASP A 469 -11.01 12.28 -1.02
CA ASP A 469 -12.26 11.56 -0.80
C ASP A 469 -13.44 12.37 -1.37
N ALA A 470 -14.23 11.73 -2.22
CA ALA A 470 -15.36 12.36 -2.91
C ALA A 470 -16.30 13.09 -1.95
N ARG A 471 -16.52 12.52 -0.76
CA ARG A 471 -17.41 13.07 0.28
C ARG A 471 -16.94 14.43 0.78
N GLY A 472 -15.62 14.61 0.96
CA GLY A 472 -15.02 15.88 1.34
C GLY A 472 -15.08 16.95 0.25
N THR A 473 -15.12 16.57 -1.03
CA THR A 473 -15.19 17.52 -2.13
C THR A 473 -16.55 18.21 -2.27
N VAL A 474 -17.61 17.61 -1.71
CA VAL A 474 -18.99 18.13 -1.78
C VAL A 474 -19.58 18.53 -0.43
N ILE A 475 -18.93 18.20 0.67
CA ILE A 475 -19.40 18.48 2.04
C ILE A 475 -19.76 19.94 2.24
N ARG A 476 -20.75 20.23 3.06
CA ARG A 476 -21.19 21.59 3.45
C ARG A 476 -21.44 21.73 4.94
N VAL A 477 -21.86 20.66 5.58
CA VAL A 477 -22.18 20.67 7.01
C VAL A 477 -21.54 19.45 7.69
N ASP A 478 -21.23 19.58 8.95
CA ASP A 478 -20.77 18.47 9.77
C ASP A 478 -21.87 17.39 9.83
N PRO A 479 -21.58 16.12 9.53
CA PRO A 479 -22.57 15.08 9.60
C PRO A 479 -23.08 14.79 11.03
N LYS A 480 -22.31 15.17 12.07
CA LYS A 480 -22.71 15.05 13.47
C LYS A 480 -23.54 16.23 13.96
N ASP A 481 -23.35 17.43 13.34
CA ASP A 481 -24.11 18.64 13.63
C ASP A 481 -24.39 19.43 12.35
N ILE A 482 -25.55 19.22 11.76
CA ILE A 482 -25.96 19.84 10.49
C ILE A 482 -26.03 21.38 10.51
N ASN A 483 -25.95 22.02 11.68
CA ASN A 483 -25.88 23.49 11.81
C ASN A 483 -24.45 24.02 11.71
N THR A 484 -23.44 23.16 11.86
CA THR A 484 -22.03 23.52 11.72
C THR A 484 -21.60 23.42 10.27
N LEU A 485 -21.19 24.56 9.68
CA LEU A 485 -20.66 24.62 8.30
C LEU A 485 -19.24 24.06 8.26
N VAL A 486 -18.94 23.30 7.20
CA VAL A 486 -17.62 22.70 6.95
C VAL A 486 -17.13 23.10 5.56
N ASP A 487 -15.84 23.44 5.45
CA ASP A 487 -15.21 23.79 4.19
C ASP A 487 -14.97 22.54 3.31
N ARG A 488 -15.18 22.73 2.02
CA ARG A 488 -14.90 21.70 1.01
C ARG A 488 -13.42 21.63 0.72
N VAL A 489 -12.93 20.44 0.47
CA VAL A 489 -11.57 20.24 -0.03
C VAL A 489 -11.53 20.25 -1.57
N LYS A 490 -10.34 20.58 -2.12
CA LYS A 490 -10.11 20.49 -3.57
C LYS A 490 -10.19 19.02 -4.01
N PRO A 491 -10.80 18.70 -5.17
CA PRO A 491 -10.86 17.34 -5.65
C PRO A 491 -9.48 16.73 -5.92
N LEU A 492 -8.54 17.50 -6.48
CA LEU A 492 -7.18 17.07 -6.79
C LEU A 492 -6.17 18.00 -6.14
N VAL A 493 -5.20 17.44 -5.44
CA VAL A 493 -4.12 18.17 -4.75
C VAL A 493 -2.80 17.93 -5.46
N ARG A 494 -2.17 19.00 -5.92
CA ARG A 494 -0.91 18.96 -6.67
C ARG A 494 0.29 18.78 -5.76
N THR A 495 1.21 17.92 -6.20
CA THR A 495 2.57 17.81 -5.68
C THR A 495 3.58 18.22 -6.74
N ARG A 496 4.66 18.89 -6.36
CA ARG A 496 5.82 19.22 -7.21
C ARG A 496 7.04 18.57 -6.61
N GLY A 497 7.78 17.79 -7.41
CA GLY A 497 8.96 17.06 -6.97
C GLY A 497 10.18 17.34 -7.81
N ALA A 498 11.35 17.30 -7.19
CA ALA A 498 12.65 17.29 -7.86
C ALA A 498 13.62 16.39 -7.10
N GLU A 499 14.52 15.76 -7.84
CA GLU A 499 15.55 14.86 -7.29
C GLU A 499 16.83 15.02 -8.10
N VAL A 500 17.97 15.00 -7.39
CA VAL A 500 19.29 14.81 -7.98
C VAL A 500 19.91 13.60 -7.32
N GLY A 501 20.45 12.68 -8.11
CA GLY A 501 20.97 11.43 -7.57
C GLY A 501 22.16 10.88 -8.34
N VAL A 502 22.81 9.90 -7.73
CA VAL A 502 23.91 9.14 -8.32
C VAL A 502 23.74 7.67 -8.00
N ARG A 503 24.02 6.83 -8.96
CA ARG A 503 24.10 5.37 -8.81
C ARG A 503 25.43 4.89 -9.32
N THR A 504 26.13 4.04 -8.58
CA THR A 504 27.45 3.56 -8.94
C THR A 504 27.67 2.09 -8.60
N GLU A 505 28.41 1.41 -9.44
CA GLU A 505 28.93 0.05 -9.27
C GLU A 505 30.47 0.04 -9.48
N ILE A 506 31.14 1.15 -9.17
CA ILE A 506 32.58 1.29 -9.35
C ILE A 506 33.38 0.27 -8.53
N ILE A 507 32.84 -0.12 -7.36
CA ILE A 507 33.43 -1.17 -6.53
C ILE A 507 32.72 -2.49 -6.91
N PRO A 508 33.49 -3.51 -7.38
CA PRO A 508 32.90 -4.81 -7.72
C PRO A 508 32.12 -5.41 -6.55
N GLY A 509 30.89 -5.89 -6.81
CA GLY A 509 30.02 -6.45 -5.80
C GLY A 509 29.32 -5.44 -4.89
N VAL A 510 29.51 -4.13 -5.14
CA VAL A 510 28.83 -3.06 -4.40
C VAL A 510 28.03 -2.19 -5.36
N GLN A 511 26.73 -2.08 -5.15
CA GLN A 511 25.88 -1.10 -5.79
C GLN A 511 25.44 -0.07 -4.76
N SER A 512 25.69 1.20 -5.02
CA SER A 512 25.33 2.30 -4.14
C SER A 512 24.49 3.34 -4.89
N SER A 513 23.41 3.80 -4.30
CA SER A 513 22.56 4.89 -4.81
C SER A 513 22.39 5.95 -3.75
N LEU A 514 22.60 7.21 -4.12
CA LEU A 514 22.36 8.37 -3.27
C LEU A 514 21.40 9.32 -3.99
N ALA A 515 20.30 9.71 -3.33
CA ALA A 515 19.34 10.66 -3.85
C ALA A 515 19.12 11.82 -2.87
N LEU A 516 19.18 13.05 -3.40
CA LEU A 516 18.77 14.28 -2.74
C LEU A 516 17.47 14.74 -3.38
N TRP A 517 16.40 14.84 -2.60
CA TRP A 517 15.07 15.09 -3.14
C TRP A 517 14.30 16.17 -2.37
N GLY A 518 13.34 16.77 -3.05
CA GLY A 518 12.40 17.73 -2.47
C GLY A 518 11.00 17.59 -3.07
N LEU A 519 9.99 17.72 -2.23
CA LEU A 519 8.57 17.69 -2.58
C LEU A 519 7.86 18.90 -1.98
N LYS A 520 6.93 19.50 -2.72
CA LYS A 520 6.01 20.54 -2.25
C LYS A 520 4.59 20.11 -2.60
N GLN A 521 3.71 20.11 -1.62
CA GLN A 521 2.31 19.71 -1.76
C GLN A 521 1.39 20.88 -1.41
N ASP A 522 0.34 21.06 -2.19
CA ASP A 522 -0.55 22.20 -2.05
C ASP A 522 -1.49 22.07 -0.84
N SER A 523 -1.72 20.86 -0.31
CA SER A 523 -2.44 20.57 0.93
C SER A 523 -2.06 19.17 1.41
N GLU A 524 -1.91 19.00 2.73
CA GLU A 524 -1.97 17.65 3.34
C GLU A 524 -3.44 17.35 3.57
N LEU A 525 -3.93 16.25 3.07
CA LEU A 525 -5.28 15.87 3.41
C LEU A 525 -5.26 14.85 4.54
N LEU A 526 -6.16 15.08 5.49
CA LEU A 526 -6.55 14.08 6.46
C LEU A 526 -8.07 13.90 6.33
N PHE A 527 -8.51 12.78 5.77
CA PHE A 527 -9.87 12.32 5.97
C PHE A 527 -9.94 11.69 7.36
N VAL A 528 -10.68 12.35 8.23
CA VAL A 528 -10.90 11.87 9.58
C VAL A 528 -12.03 10.84 9.52
N GLY A 529 -11.65 9.57 9.39
CA GLY A 529 -12.57 8.46 9.14
C GLY A 529 -13.58 8.23 10.26
N ASP A 530 -13.21 8.50 11.48
CA ASP A 530 -14.04 8.42 12.70
C ASP A 530 -14.93 9.66 12.93
N ALA A 531 -14.63 10.76 12.26
CA ALA A 531 -15.50 11.94 12.22
C ALA A 531 -16.43 11.94 11.00
N GLY A 532 -16.11 11.17 9.95
CA GLY A 532 -16.84 11.17 8.68
C GLY A 532 -16.72 12.48 7.88
N THR A 533 -15.73 13.31 8.22
CA THR A 533 -15.48 14.63 7.64
C THR A 533 -14.03 14.77 7.19
N THR A 534 -13.71 15.85 6.48
CA THR A 534 -12.36 16.20 6.05
C THR A 534 -11.90 17.44 6.77
N GLU A 535 -10.66 17.46 7.21
CA GLU A 535 -9.99 18.67 7.65
C GLU A 535 -9.14 19.21 6.50
N ALA A 536 -9.34 20.48 6.12
CA ALA A 536 -8.46 21.15 5.21
C ALA A 536 -7.13 21.41 5.92
N SER A 537 -6.05 20.90 5.37
CA SER A 537 -4.73 21.10 5.94
C SER A 537 -3.90 22.07 5.09
N PHE A 538 -2.85 22.59 5.70
CA PHE A 538 -1.98 23.60 5.11
C PHE A 538 -1.08 23.00 4.03
N PRO A 539 -0.56 23.82 3.09
CA PRO A 539 0.49 23.40 2.18
C PRO A 539 1.72 22.90 2.94
N SER A 540 2.44 21.98 2.34
CA SER A 540 3.61 21.38 2.98
C SER A 540 4.81 21.33 2.06
N GLN A 541 5.98 21.15 2.68
CA GLN A 541 7.22 20.86 1.97
C GLN A 541 8.01 19.77 2.68
N ARG A 542 8.62 18.91 1.86
CA ARG A 542 9.52 17.84 2.30
C ARG A 542 10.83 17.92 1.54
N ARG A 543 11.92 17.58 2.21
CA ARG A 543 13.23 17.41 1.60
C ARG A 543 13.99 16.34 2.34
N GLY A 544 14.82 15.60 1.65
CA GLY A 544 15.58 14.52 2.28
C GLY A 544 16.72 13.99 1.47
N VAL A 545 17.43 13.07 2.11
CA VAL A 545 18.53 12.30 1.57
C VAL A 545 18.20 10.83 1.75
N GLU A 546 18.38 10.04 0.71
CA GLU A 546 18.26 8.58 0.76
C GLU A 546 19.55 7.98 0.24
N TRP A 547 20.13 7.06 1.00
CA TRP A 547 21.33 6.31 0.65
C TRP A 547 21.07 4.82 0.76
N ILE A 548 21.21 4.11 -0.35
CA ILE A 548 20.85 2.70 -0.50
C ILE A 548 22.09 1.96 -0.99
N ASN A 549 22.44 0.86 -0.33
CA ASN A 549 23.59 0.04 -0.69
C ASN A 549 23.22 -1.42 -0.72
N TYR A 550 23.64 -2.11 -1.77
CA TYR A 550 23.59 -3.55 -1.92
C TYR A 550 25.01 -4.07 -2.12
N MET A 551 25.44 -4.96 -1.25
CA MET A 551 26.80 -5.48 -1.25
C MET A 551 26.79 -7.00 -1.27
N ARG A 552 27.61 -7.58 -2.13
CA ARG A 552 27.85 -9.02 -2.19
C ARG A 552 29.32 -9.30 -1.96
N PRO A 553 29.78 -9.33 -0.69
CA PRO A 553 31.19 -9.54 -0.37
C PRO A 553 31.68 -10.93 -0.75
N VAL A 554 30.78 -11.92 -0.74
CA VAL A 554 30.99 -13.30 -1.20
C VAL A 554 29.72 -13.83 -1.84
N ASP A 555 29.79 -14.88 -2.65
CA ASP A 555 28.67 -15.36 -3.48
C ASP A 555 27.43 -15.79 -2.68
N TRP A 556 27.62 -16.24 -1.46
CA TRP A 556 26.57 -16.74 -0.58
C TRP A 556 26.06 -15.68 0.42
N MET A 557 26.60 -14.44 0.43
CA MET A 557 26.19 -13.38 1.36
C MET A 557 25.77 -12.11 0.61
N LEU A 558 24.62 -11.59 0.97
CA LEU A 558 24.14 -10.28 0.53
C LEU A 558 23.91 -9.40 1.77
N ILE A 559 24.41 -8.17 1.70
CA ILE A 559 24.19 -7.14 2.71
C ILE A 559 23.46 -5.98 2.03
N ASP A 560 22.32 -5.57 2.60
CA ASP A 560 21.59 -4.37 2.23
C ASP A 560 21.62 -3.38 3.39
N ALA A 561 21.96 -2.12 3.09
CA ALA A 561 22.00 -1.06 4.09
C ALA A 561 21.36 0.21 3.52
N GLU A 562 20.41 0.77 4.25
CA GLU A 562 19.64 1.91 3.82
C GLU A 562 19.60 2.97 4.92
N LEU A 563 19.69 4.24 4.52
CA LEU A 563 19.51 5.38 5.39
C LEU A 563 18.67 6.42 4.67
N ALA A 564 17.58 6.86 5.31
CA ALA A 564 16.76 7.96 4.86
C ALA A 564 16.64 9.01 5.97
N VAL A 565 16.92 10.27 5.63
CA VAL A 565 16.75 11.41 6.52
C VAL A 565 15.85 12.43 5.84
N THR A 566 14.77 12.82 6.51
CA THR A 566 13.73 13.66 5.96
C THR A 566 13.41 14.82 6.89
N ARG A 567 13.16 15.98 6.31
CA ARG A 567 12.56 17.12 6.99
C ARG A 567 11.24 17.48 6.30
N ALA A 568 10.12 17.27 7.01
CA ALA A 568 8.77 17.59 6.58
C ALA A 568 8.21 18.75 7.40
N ARG A 569 7.58 19.75 6.76
CA ARG A 569 7.05 20.96 7.42
C ARG A 569 5.79 21.44 6.72
N PHE A 570 4.83 21.87 7.53
CA PHE A 570 3.76 22.73 7.06
C PHE A 570 4.29 24.12 6.69
N LYS A 571 3.55 24.81 5.84
CA LYS A 571 3.71 26.23 5.54
C LYS A 571 2.51 26.97 6.08
N ASP A 572 2.78 28.07 6.76
CA ASP A 572 1.76 29.03 7.19
C ASP A 572 0.69 28.43 8.14
N ASN A 573 1.02 27.34 8.86
CA ASN A 573 0.16 26.77 9.88
C ASN A 573 0.39 27.48 11.23
N PRO A 574 -0.63 28.19 11.77
CA PRO A 574 -0.50 28.92 13.04
C PRO A 574 -0.29 28.02 14.27
N ALA A 575 -0.70 26.75 14.20
CA ALA A 575 -0.50 25.78 15.29
C ALA A 575 0.95 25.25 15.38
N GLY A 576 1.75 25.45 14.31
CA GLY A 576 3.14 24.99 14.25
C GLY A 576 3.53 24.45 12.88
N ASP A 577 4.82 24.24 12.67
CA ASP A 577 5.34 23.82 11.36
C ASP A 577 5.51 22.31 11.19
N ARG A 578 5.28 21.51 12.23
CA ARG A 578 5.49 20.05 12.18
C ARG A 578 4.29 19.34 11.58
N ILE A 579 4.57 18.29 10.82
CA ILE A 579 3.52 17.41 10.30
C ILE A 579 3.41 16.22 11.25
N PRO A 580 2.28 16.02 11.94
CA PRO A 580 2.09 14.90 12.85
C PRO A 580 2.34 13.55 12.17
N GLY A 581 3.06 12.66 12.84
CA GLY A 581 3.40 11.34 12.32
C GLY A 581 4.54 11.32 11.28
N ALA A 582 5.08 12.45 10.82
CA ALA A 582 6.16 12.49 9.83
C ALA A 582 7.45 11.88 10.37
N VAL A 583 7.84 10.70 9.87
CA VAL A 583 9.08 10.01 10.24
C VAL A 583 10.28 10.76 9.67
N GLU A 584 11.20 11.19 10.54
CA GLU A 584 12.35 12.02 10.16
C GLU A 584 13.60 11.20 9.82
N ARG A 585 13.75 9.98 10.36
CA ARG A 585 14.92 9.11 10.16
C ARG A 585 14.48 7.66 10.03
N VAL A 586 14.98 6.99 9.02
CA VAL A 586 14.80 5.55 8.82
C VAL A 586 16.16 4.95 8.51
N ALA A 587 16.49 3.83 9.15
CA ALA A 587 17.67 3.04 8.85
C ALA A 587 17.30 1.56 8.81
N THR A 588 17.74 0.85 7.80
CA THR A 588 17.59 -0.60 7.69
C THR A 588 18.93 -1.25 7.40
N LEU A 589 19.11 -2.45 7.95
CA LEU A 589 20.26 -3.31 7.68
C LEU A 589 19.76 -4.74 7.52
N GLY A 590 20.03 -5.33 6.36
CA GLY A 590 19.77 -6.72 6.08
C GLY A 590 21.06 -7.49 5.83
N VAL A 591 21.16 -8.69 6.37
CA VAL A 591 22.20 -9.67 6.01
C VAL A 591 21.50 -10.95 5.60
N THR A 592 21.66 -11.33 4.34
CA THR A 592 21.05 -12.54 3.77
C THR A 592 22.14 -13.54 3.45
N ILE A 593 21.94 -14.78 3.90
CA ILE A 593 22.74 -15.95 3.58
C ILE A 593 21.94 -16.82 2.62
N ASP A 594 22.50 -17.10 1.44
CA ASP A 594 21.88 -17.96 0.44
C ASP A 594 22.98 -18.69 -0.34
N GLY A 595 22.90 -20.02 -0.41
CA GLY A 595 23.93 -20.83 -1.05
C GLY A 595 25.14 -21.19 -0.16
N PHE A 596 25.05 -21.07 1.16
CA PHE A 596 26.06 -21.54 2.10
C PHE A 596 25.80 -23.02 2.49
N GLY A 597 26.10 -23.92 1.58
CA GLY A 597 25.75 -25.32 1.72
C GLY A 597 24.24 -25.51 1.87
N PRO A 598 23.77 -26.26 2.89
CA PRO A 598 22.34 -26.43 3.14
C PRO A 598 21.70 -25.26 3.91
N TRP A 599 22.50 -24.31 4.39
CA TRP A 599 22.04 -23.22 5.26
C TRP A 599 21.59 -22.00 4.46
N TYR A 600 20.48 -21.38 4.87
CA TYR A 600 19.99 -20.12 4.35
C TYR A 600 19.29 -19.30 5.43
N GLY A 601 19.13 -18.01 5.22
CA GLY A 601 18.39 -17.18 6.13
C GLY A 601 18.69 -15.69 6.00
N ALA A 602 18.15 -14.89 6.90
CA ALA A 602 18.40 -13.46 6.93
C ALA A 602 18.26 -12.88 8.34
N LEU A 603 19.12 -11.96 8.68
CA LEU A 603 18.92 -11.01 9.77
C LEU A 603 18.46 -9.69 9.16
N GLN A 604 17.38 -9.13 9.68
CA GLN A 604 16.89 -7.81 9.28
C GLN A 604 16.68 -6.93 10.50
N VAL A 605 17.29 -5.76 10.48
CA VAL A 605 17.15 -4.72 11.49
C VAL A 605 16.52 -3.50 10.83
N ARG A 606 15.44 -2.98 11.40
CA ARG A 606 14.82 -1.72 11.00
C ARG A 606 14.77 -0.77 12.18
N HIS A 607 15.06 0.49 11.92
CA HIS A 607 14.93 1.58 12.88
C HIS A 607 14.18 2.75 12.26
N PHE A 608 13.20 3.28 12.97
CA PHE A 608 12.61 4.57 12.65
C PHE A 608 12.65 5.47 13.88
N GLY A 609 13.03 6.73 13.63
CA GLY A 609 13.30 7.71 14.69
C GLY A 609 12.04 8.28 15.31
N PRO A 610 12.21 9.06 16.41
CA PRO A 610 11.12 9.83 16.99
C PRO A 610 10.52 10.79 15.97
N ARG A 611 9.19 10.99 16.06
CA ARG A 611 8.44 11.88 15.16
C ARG A 611 7.54 12.82 15.96
N PRO A 612 7.21 14.01 15.43
CA PRO A 612 6.25 14.90 16.05
C PRO A 612 4.87 14.24 16.06
N LEU A 613 4.10 14.43 17.12
CA LEU A 613 2.71 13.98 17.25
C LEU A 613 1.71 15.12 17.12
N ILE A 614 2.17 16.35 17.31
CA ILE A 614 1.42 17.60 17.13
C ILE A 614 2.29 18.66 16.45
N GLU A 615 1.67 19.71 15.95
CA GLU A 615 2.26 20.71 15.04
C GLU A 615 3.34 21.58 15.69
N ASP A 616 3.22 21.90 16.96
CA ASP A 616 4.19 22.71 17.72
C ASP A 616 5.41 21.90 18.20
N ASN A 617 5.40 20.57 17.98
CA ASN A 617 6.47 19.64 18.36
C ASN A 617 6.69 19.45 19.88
N SER A 618 5.77 19.91 20.72
CA SER A 618 5.87 19.73 22.18
C SER A 618 5.70 18.25 22.59
N VAL A 619 4.97 17.46 21.79
CA VAL A 619 4.80 16.01 22.01
C VAL A 619 5.42 15.23 20.85
N ARG A 620 6.25 14.23 21.20
CA ARG A 620 6.91 13.35 20.24
C ARG A 620 6.76 11.89 20.63
N SER A 621 6.73 11.01 19.61
CA SER A 621 6.85 9.56 19.82
C SER A 621 8.28 9.19 20.22
N GLN A 622 8.46 7.96 20.69
CA GLN A 622 9.78 7.34 20.82
C GLN A 622 10.25 6.79 19.47
N GLY A 623 11.57 6.54 19.34
CA GLY A 623 12.11 5.78 18.23
C GLY A 623 11.98 4.29 18.48
N THR A 624 11.80 3.50 17.40
CA THR A 624 11.59 2.06 17.49
C THR A 624 12.61 1.31 16.64
N THR A 625 13.22 0.29 17.24
CA THR A 625 14.14 -0.63 16.56
C THR A 625 13.62 -2.05 16.70
N ILE A 626 13.52 -2.76 15.58
CA ILE A 626 13.08 -4.15 15.53
C ILE A 626 14.10 -4.94 14.73
N ALA A 627 14.45 -6.13 15.22
CA ALA A 627 15.26 -7.10 14.52
C ALA A 627 14.49 -8.40 14.32
N ASN A 628 14.52 -8.94 13.11
CA ASN A 628 13.91 -10.21 12.76
C ASN A 628 15.00 -11.14 12.19
N LEU A 629 14.97 -12.41 12.56
CA LEU A 629 15.92 -13.42 12.11
C LEU A 629 15.16 -14.59 11.48
N ARG A 630 15.61 -15.03 10.31
CA ARG A 630 15.29 -16.34 9.74
C ARG A 630 16.52 -17.21 9.75
N PHE A 631 16.39 -18.43 10.21
CA PHE A 631 17.42 -19.45 10.17
C PHE A 631 16.85 -20.71 9.51
N GLY A 632 17.35 -21.07 8.34
CA GLY A 632 16.81 -22.11 7.50
C GLY A 632 17.83 -23.18 7.14
N TYR A 633 17.32 -24.39 6.93
CA TYR A 633 18.09 -25.56 6.54
C TYR A 633 17.37 -26.34 5.43
N THR A 634 18.09 -26.66 4.38
CA THR A 634 17.62 -27.51 3.28
C THR A 634 17.94 -28.97 3.64
N ILE A 635 16.92 -29.76 4.03
CA ILE A 635 17.05 -31.15 4.42
C ILE A 635 17.36 -32.00 3.19
N GLU A 636 16.55 -31.81 2.15
CA GLU A 636 16.67 -32.40 0.83
C GLU A 636 16.40 -31.35 -0.24
N LYS A 637 16.72 -31.64 -1.48
CA LYS A 637 16.54 -30.72 -2.60
C LYS A 637 15.12 -30.14 -2.65
N ASN A 638 14.13 -30.91 -2.24
CA ASN A 638 12.71 -30.58 -2.27
C ASN A 638 12.08 -30.36 -0.87
N LEU A 639 12.86 -30.36 0.21
CA LEU A 639 12.36 -30.18 1.57
C LEU A 639 13.23 -29.20 2.35
N ARG A 640 12.63 -28.11 2.80
CA ARG A 640 13.27 -27.06 3.61
C ARG A 640 12.54 -26.85 4.92
N VAL A 641 13.28 -26.46 5.94
CA VAL A 641 12.73 -26.02 7.22
C VAL A 641 13.36 -24.68 7.60
N HIS A 642 12.59 -23.76 8.19
CA HIS A 642 13.18 -22.58 8.82
C HIS A 642 12.46 -22.21 10.11
N LEU A 643 13.21 -21.54 10.97
CA LEU A 643 12.76 -20.87 12.17
C LEU A 643 12.84 -19.36 11.94
N ASP A 644 11.73 -18.66 12.12
CA ASP A 644 11.67 -17.21 12.20
C ASP A 644 11.61 -16.80 13.68
N VAL A 645 12.51 -15.90 14.08
CA VAL A 645 12.50 -15.20 15.37
C VAL A 645 12.17 -13.75 15.10
N LEU A 646 10.92 -13.37 15.31
CA LEU A 646 10.41 -12.02 15.10
C LEU A 646 10.57 -11.21 16.36
N ASN A 647 10.91 -9.93 16.24
CA ASN A 647 11.32 -9.07 17.35
C ASN A 647 12.41 -9.73 18.21
N LEU A 648 13.51 -10.14 17.60
CA LEU A 648 14.64 -10.84 18.23
C LEU A 648 15.17 -10.10 19.47
N LEU A 649 15.21 -8.77 19.44
CA LEU A 649 15.70 -7.92 20.52
C LEU A 649 14.70 -7.78 21.68
N GLY A 650 13.46 -8.24 21.50
CA GLY A 650 12.41 -8.10 22.52
C GLY A 650 12.02 -6.65 22.79
N SER A 651 12.02 -5.81 21.74
CA SER A 651 11.60 -4.40 21.84
C SER A 651 10.17 -4.30 22.38
N ARG A 652 9.98 -3.44 23.38
CA ARG A 652 8.67 -3.10 23.97
C ARG A 652 8.27 -1.66 23.66
N ARG A 653 8.77 -1.13 22.54
CA ARG A 653 8.46 0.21 22.05
C ARG A 653 7.13 0.22 21.30
N ASP A 654 6.69 1.40 20.95
CA ASP A 654 5.48 1.60 20.14
C ASP A 654 5.75 1.26 18.67
N ASP A 655 4.88 0.47 18.07
CA ASP A 655 4.84 0.31 16.61
C ASP A 655 4.29 1.59 15.97
N ILE A 656 3.27 2.18 16.61
CA ILE A 656 2.72 3.49 16.24
C ILE A 656 2.24 4.25 17.48
N THR A 657 2.25 5.59 17.40
CA THR A 657 1.82 6.50 18.48
C THR A 657 1.08 7.68 17.88
N TYR A 658 -0.01 8.07 18.52
CA TYR A 658 -0.82 9.26 18.27
C TYR A 658 -0.93 10.11 19.53
N PHE A 659 -1.44 11.34 19.41
CA PHE A 659 -1.72 12.20 20.58
C PHE A 659 -3.08 12.85 20.38
N TYR A 660 -4.04 12.51 21.21
CA TYR A 660 -5.40 13.03 21.19
C TYR A 660 -6.11 12.83 22.55
N GLY A 661 -7.31 13.40 22.71
CA GLY A 661 -8.14 13.26 23.90
C GLY A 661 -8.98 11.99 23.92
N SER A 662 -9.07 11.35 25.08
CA SER A 662 -9.98 10.22 25.30
C SER A 662 -10.46 10.22 26.76
N CYS A 663 -11.53 9.49 27.08
CA CYS A 663 -12.02 9.34 28.44
C CYS A 663 -12.05 7.86 28.83
N LEU A 664 -11.36 7.53 29.92
CA LEU A 664 -11.46 6.21 30.52
C LEU A 664 -12.75 6.13 31.38
N ARG A 665 -13.25 4.92 31.59
CA ARG A 665 -14.50 4.71 32.36
C ARG A 665 -14.47 5.32 33.75
N ASN A 666 -13.33 5.26 34.43
CA ASN A 666 -13.11 5.81 35.78
C ASN A 666 -12.88 7.34 35.80
N GLU A 667 -12.74 7.99 34.66
CA GLU A 667 -12.53 9.43 34.52
C GLU A 667 -13.85 10.18 34.30
N VAL A 668 -14.89 9.47 33.82
CA VAL A 668 -16.20 10.05 33.54
C VAL A 668 -16.83 10.64 34.80
N GLY A 669 -17.12 11.96 34.77
CA GLY A 669 -17.65 12.72 35.90
C GLY A 669 -16.65 12.98 37.02
N VAL A 670 -15.38 12.61 36.87
CA VAL A 670 -14.30 12.83 37.83
C VAL A 670 -13.35 13.93 37.37
N VAL A 671 -12.97 13.90 36.08
CA VAL A 671 -12.12 14.94 35.48
C VAL A 671 -12.94 15.90 34.62
N PRO A 672 -12.59 17.19 34.56
CA PRO A 672 -13.35 18.18 33.80
C PRO A 672 -13.48 17.86 32.29
N GLU A 673 -12.44 17.27 31.69
CA GLU A 673 -12.38 16.89 30.29
C GLU A 673 -13.31 15.73 29.93
N CYS A 674 -13.81 14.99 30.93
CA CYS A 674 -14.70 13.83 30.79
C CYS A 674 -16.04 14.03 31.53
N PRO A 675 -16.90 15.00 31.11
CA PRO A 675 -18.12 15.33 31.83
C PRO A 675 -19.11 14.15 31.81
N PRO A 676 -19.96 14.01 32.86
CA PRO A 676 -20.92 12.90 32.95
C PRO A 676 -22.03 12.97 31.91
N ALA A 677 -22.24 14.15 31.28
CA ALA A 677 -23.20 14.35 30.18
C ALA A 677 -22.65 13.93 28.82
N GLY A 678 -21.35 13.66 28.70
CA GLY A 678 -20.68 13.43 27.42
C GLY A 678 -20.28 14.70 26.69
N GLY A 679 -19.63 14.54 25.53
CA GLY A 679 -19.21 15.66 24.68
C GLY A 679 -18.02 16.45 25.19
N GLY A 680 -17.20 15.88 26.07
CA GLY A 680 -15.91 16.45 26.46
C GLY A 680 -14.81 16.16 25.44
N ASP A 681 -13.75 17.01 25.47
CA ASP A 681 -12.60 16.85 24.58
C ASP A 681 -11.72 15.62 24.96
N GLY A 682 -11.95 15.06 26.15
CA GLY A 682 -11.16 13.98 26.71
C GLY A 682 -9.80 14.43 27.23
N VAL A 683 -9.18 13.59 28.04
CA VAL A 683 -7.82 13.81 28.57
C VAL A 683 -6.81 13.54 27.44
N ASN A 684 -6.07 14.58 27.04
CA ASN A 684 -5.03 14.46 26.02
C ASN A 684 -3.88 13.55 26.48
N ASP A 685 -3.59 12.52 25.70
CA ASP A 685 -2.54 11.55 26.03
C ASP A 685 -1.93 10.93 24.75
N ARG A 686 -0.79 10.25 24.92
CA ARG A 686 -0.26 9.38 23.89
C ARG A 686 -1.11 8.11 23.84
N HIS A 687 -1.65 7.85 22.65
CA HIS A 687 -2.31 6.58 22.34
C HIS A 687 -1.40 5.78 21.43
N PHE A 688 -1.09 4.55 21.79
CA PHE A 688 -0.10 3.76 21.09
C PHE A 688 -0.58 2.32 20.87
N HIS A 689 -0.03 1.70 19.83
CA HIS A 689 -0.10 0.27 19.64
C HIS A 689 1.33 -0.28 19.80
N PRO A 690 1.59 -1.18 20.76
CA PRO A 690 2.94 -1.65 21.05
C PRO A 690 3.44 -2.57 19.93
N VAL A 691 4.77 -2.65 19.79
CA VAL A 691 5.43 -3.70 19.00
C VAL A 691 5.05 -5.05 19.56
N GLU A 692 4.68 -6.00 18.70
CA GLU A 692 4.42 -7.37 19.13
C GLU A 692 5.66 -7.96 19.82
N PRO A 693 5.50 -8.70 20.95
CA PRO A 693 6.61 -9.31 21.65
C PRO A 693 7.37 -10.31 20.77
N ARG A 694 8.49 -10.82 21.25
CA ARG A 694 9.23 -11.85 20.54
C ARG A 694 8.33 -13.04 20.21
N GLN A 695 8.31 -13.42 18.93
CA GLN A 695 7.56 -14.55 18.43
C GLN A 695 8.46 -15.53 17.72
N LEU A 696 8.10 -16.78 17.79
CA LEU A 696 8.74 -17.88 17.07
C LEU A 696 7.76 -18.47 16.07
N ARG A 697 8.23 -18.73 14.83
CA ARG A 697 7.48 -19.47 13.82
C ARG A 697 8.38 -20.51 13.16
N VAL A 698 7.89 -21.72 13.04
CA VAL A 698 8.57 -22.81 12.34
C VAL A 698 7.79 -23.10 11.08
N SER A 699 8.49 -23.14 9.95
CA SER A 699 7.91 -23.48 8.64
C SER A 699 8.57 -24.71 8.05
N ILE A 700 7.75 -25.58 7.50
CA ILE A 700 8.16 -26.71 6.67
C ILE A 700 7.68 -26.43 5.25
N ILE A 701 8.59 -26.49 4.29
CA ILE A 701 8.35 -26.16 2.88
C ILE A 701 8.71 -27.36 2.04
N GLY A 702 7.71 -27.98 1.42
CA GLY A 702 7.86 -28.96 0.36
C GLY A 702 7.85 -28.29 -1.01
N ARG A 703 8.72 -28.72 -1.93
CA ARG A 703 8.72 -28.32 -3.34
C ARG A 703 8.50 -29.57 -4.22
N PHE A 704 7.75 -29.48 -5.30
CA PHE A 704 7.37 -30.62 -6.14
C PHE A 704 7.09 -30.24 -7.59
#